data_5f8ae904d3b0ddb2da8ca34f5a541bb5
#
_entry.id   5f8ae904d3b0ddb2da8ca34f5a541bb5
#
_cell.length_a   1.000
_cell.length_b   1.000
_cell.length_c   1.000
_cell.angle_alpha   90.00
_cell.angle_beta   90.00
_cell.angle_gamma   90.00
#
_symmetry.space_group_name_H-M   'P 1'
#
loop_
_entity.id
_entity.type
_entity.pdbx_description
1 polymer ?
#
loop_
_entity_poly.entity_id
_entity_poly.type
_entity_poly.pdbx_seq_one_letter_code
_entity_poly.pdbx_strand_id
1 'polypeptide(L)'
;MFCATVLSAKNIYLNTGGASLWNQANAKFFVHSWNTNGDYVDVQMSHHEGDIYQVNIPDDYDYIIFLRMNPSATQVGWSPEQGLWNRTGDLLIPSNMNSYTISGWGDKDGYWGQYGMSQDVNTPDTVFYLNTPYWNNVNVYAWNGETNNTWPGEQAHKATYRILDADVYYFVSYKNQYTYCIFNNGNEQTGDLFWTSGKYYCNGNWYTRTELEAMTNFPKPHYSSAVPSCCPDVMLQAFYWDSYQDKYYGNTRWATLLPQAEELSSYFDLVWLPPSALSSGGTGYIPKQFSNQNSDWGSHYELTQLIKTLQKGGTRVIADMIVNHIDGKDGWCSFYEQDFGRYGKFQVDGSYICNGDEMNFDPSAGGCQGKATGANDDGYGDESNYGAARDLAHNEEYVRQMCRAYAQWMIHEVGYDGFRYDYCKGFHMSHVDDYNANAGAYFSVIEYWDGNADILWDRISDAKQNTLVFDFGMKYNVLNDGIAQFNYGKCKMPNCLIGRGKGKWAVNFIDNHDTFERGNGSDYGGDSMSKDMKDRLLQANAFILSMPGVPCIFYPHWKKYSNELKAMIRARKAVGVHSESAVSDEAAGDGSGYRAYITGTNGTLILELGGWISESHWGFTNMIKGPGYAMWIKQDRIPTSVEDAHTSAIPELNTSMPMYNILGQRVNETHTGIIIQNGHKYLKK
;
A
#
# COMPACT_ATOMS: atom_id res chain seq x y z
N MET A 1 25.05 -32.37 -52.21
CA MET A 1 24.48 -31.01 -52.35
C MET A 1 24.26 -30.50 -50.92
N PHE A 2 25.24 -29.80 -50.36
CA PHE A 2 25.03 -29.10 -49.07
C PHE A 2 24.20 -27.85 -49.34
N CYS A 3 23.01 -27.84 -48.81
CA CYS A 3 22.18 -26.62 -48.78
C CYS A 3 22.81 -25.71 -47.70
N ALA A 4 23.52 -24.69 -48.12
CA ALA A 4 23.92 -23.62 -47.23
C ALA A 4 22.63 -22.87 -46.82
N THR A 5 22.16 -23.08 -45.61
CA THR A 5 21.18 -22.19 -44.99
C THR A 5 21.85 -20.84 -44.86
N VAL A 6 21.35 -19.87 -45.63
CA VAL A 6 21.69 -18.46 -45.43
C VAL A 6 21.10 -18.11 -44.06
N LEU A 7 21.93 -18.07 -43.02
CA LEU A 7 21.56 -17.53 -41.73
C LEU A 7 21.21 -16.05 -41.97
N SER A 8 19.95 -15.72 -41.81
CA SER A 8 19.50 -14.35 -41.76
C SER A 8 20.13 -13.64 -40.57
N ALA A 9 20.46 -12.36 -40.71
CA ALA A 9 21.17 -11.61 -39.67
C ALA A 9 20.59 -10.22 -39.50
N LYS A 10 20.48 -9.77 -38.24
CA LYS A 10 19.95 -8.45 -37.88
C LYS A 10 21.05 -7.49 -37.46
N ASN A 11 20.90 -6.23 -37.82
CA ASN A 11 21.76 -5.14 -37.38
C ASN A 11 21.28 -4.63 -36.01
N ILE A 12 22.20 -4.54 -35.06
CA ILE A 12 21.99 -3.94 -33.77
C ILE A 12 22.89 -2.73 -33.63
N TYR A 13 22.34 -1.66 -33.07
CA TYR A 13 23.01 -0.38 -32.87
C TYR A 13 23.13 -0.06 -31.38
N LEU A 14 24.26 0.55 -31.01
CA LEU A 14 24.50 1.08 -29.65
C LEU A 14 24.72 2.58 -29.76
N ASN A 15 23.85 3.37 -29.14
CA ASN A 15 24.11 4.78 -28.86
C ASN A 15 24.80 4.88 -27.49
N THR A 16 26.03 5.36 -27.48
CA THR A 16 26.91 5.40 -26.31
C THR A 16 26.60 6.55 -25.34
N GLY A 17 25.60 7.39 -25.63
CA GLY A 17 25.20 8.52 -24.79
C GLY A 17 26.18 9.70 -24.82
N GLY A 18 27.07 9.75 -25.79
CA GLY A 18 28.01 10.84 -25.99
C GLY A 18 29.24 10.84 -25.07
N ALA A 19 30.04 11.90 -25.17
CA ALA A 19 31.30 12.05 -24.42
C ALA A 19 31.11 12.22 -22.90
N SER A 20 29.91 12.47 -22.42
CA SER A 20 29.58 12.51 -20.99
C SER A 20 29.32 11.11 -20.40
N LEU A 21 29.08 10.11 -21.26
CA LEU A 21 28.81 8.74 -20.89
C LEU A 21 29.87 7.78 -21.49
N TRP A 22 29.43 6.77 -22.22
CA TRP A 22 30.32 5.69 -22.64
C TRP A 22 31.33 6.07 -23.71
N ASN A 23 31.03 7.09 -24.56
CA ASN A 23 31.91 7.49 -25.67
C ASN A 23 33.05 8.43 -25.20
N GLN A 24 33.87 7.96 -24.29
CA GLN A 24 35.06 8.68 -23.80
C GLN A 24 36.26 7.77 -23.68
N ALA A 25 37.45 8.35 -23.55
CA ALA A 25 38.71 7.67 -23.36
C ALA A 25 39.07 6.69 -24.51
N ASN A 26 38.61 6.96 -25.73
CA ASN A 26 38.79 6.12 -26.91
C ASN A 26 38.35 4.65 -26.70
N ALA A 27 37.28 4.45 -25.92
CA ALA A 27 36.76 3.13 -25.63
C ALA A 27 36.42 2.35 -26.92
N LYS A 28 36.57 1.04 -26.85
CA LYS A 28 36.02 0.13 -27.85
C LYS A 28 34.74 -0.51 -27.32
N PHE A 29 33.85 -0.84 -28.24
CA PHE A 29 32.58 -1.46 -27.90
C PHE A 29 32.51 -2.85 -28.50
N PHE A 30 32.04 -3.80 -27.70
CA PHE A 30 31.84 -5.19 -28.07
C PHE A 30 30.45 -5.63 -27.68
N VAL A 31 29.99 -6.72 -28.29
CA VAL A 31 28.78 -7.41 -27.86
C VAL A 31 29.08 -8.86 -27.56
N HIS A 32 28.42 -9.41 -26.57
CA HIS A 32 28.17 -10.82 -26.36
C HIS A 32 26.68 -11.05 -26.59
N SER A 33 26.33 -11.87 -27.57
CA SER A 33 24.93 -12.14 -27.92
C SER A 33 24.69 -13.64 -28.04
N TRP A 34 23.54 -14.11 -27.56
CA TRP A 34 23.23 -15.54 -27.51
C TRP A 34 21.73 -15.82 -27.73
N ASN A 35 21.43 -17.08 -28.04
CA ASN A 35 20.08 -17.62 -28.15
C ASN A 35 19.73 -18.54 -26.97
N THR A 36 18.49 -19.00 -26.92
CA THR A 36 18.01 -19.91 -25.86
C THR A 36 18.61 -21.31 -25.94
N ASN A 37 19.27 -21.70 -27.06
CA ASN A 37 19.96 -22.97 -27.21
C ASN A 37 21.40 -22.96 -26.66
N GLY A 38 21.91 -21.78 -26.27
CA GLY A 38 23.24 -21.59 -25.74
C GLY A 38 24.30 -21.29 -26.81
N ASP A 39 23.91 -21.10 -28.06
CA ASP A 39 24.84 -20.60 -29.09
C ASP A 39 25.09 -19.12 -28.85
N TYR A 40 26.34 -18.65 -29.03
CA TYR A 40 26.70 -17.26 -28.81
C TYR A 40 27.71 -16.72 -29.81
N VAL A 41 27.80 -15.40 -29.90
CA VAL A 41 28.85 -14.68 -30.62
C VAL A 41 29.43 -13.55 -29.78
N ASP A 42 30.74 -13.36 -29.88
CA ASP A 42 31.49 -12.24 -29.33
C ASP A 42 32.03 -11.39 -30.49
N VAL A 43 31.53 -10.17 -30.66
CA VAL A 43 31.87 -9.35 -31.82
C VAL A 43 32.20 -7.93 -31.39
N GLN A 44 33.28 -7.36 -31.97
CA GLN A 44 33.57 -5.95 -31.85
C GLN A 44 32.59 -5.15 -32.70
N MET A 45 31.99 -4.11 -32.14
CA MET A 45 31.14 -3.17 -32.89
C MET A 45 32.01 -2.24 -33.77
N SER A 46 31.51 -1.90 -34.92
CA SER A 46 32.07 -0.88 -35.77
C SER A 46 31.43 0.47 -35.52
N HIS A 47 32.20 1.56 -35.59
CA HIS A 47 31.65 2.91 -35.55
C HIS A 47 30.73 3.10 -36.78
N HIS A 48 29.52 3.63 -36.53
CA HIS A 48 28.55 3.89 -37.57
C HIS A 48 28.51 5.40 -37.90
N GLU A 49 28.05 6.20 -36.92
CA GLU A 49 28.07 7.67 -37.02
C GLU A 49 27.96 8.30 -35.63
N GLY A 50 28.53 9.50 -35.46
CA GLY A 50 28.45 10.23 -34.16
C GLY A 50 28.82 9.38 -32.96
N ASP A 51 27.87 9.16 -32.03
CA ASP A 51 28.03 8.32 -30.85
C ASP A 51 27.44 6.93 -31.04
N ILE A 52 27.17 6.51 -32.29
CA ILE A 52 26.50 5.27 -32.63
C ILE A 52 27.47 4.26 -33.18
N TYR A 53 27.40 3.04 -32.65
CA TYR A 53 28.14 1.86 -33.10
C TYR A 53 27.16 0.79 -33.55
N GLN A 54 27.60 -0.06 -34.52
CA GLN A 54 26.76 -1.14 -35.05
C GLN A 54 27.44 -2.48 -35.03
N VAL A 55 26.62 -3.53 -35.03
CA VAL A 55 27.04 -4.92 -35.15
C VAL A 55 25.98 -5.72 -35.91
N ASN A 56 26.40 -6.74 -36.64
CA ASN A 56 25.51 -7.71 -37.24
C ASN A 56 25.57 -9.01 -36.50
N ILE A 57 24.42 -9.53 -36.03
CA ILE A 57 24.28 -10.76 -35.26
C ILE A 57 23.23 -11.68 -35.91
N PRO A 58 23.28 -13.01 -35.72
CA PRO A 58 22.24 -13.92 -36.21
C PRO A 58 20.82 -13.53 -35.74
N ASP A 59 19.83 -13.72 -36.61
CA ASP A 59 18.44 -13.32 -36.34
C ASP A 59 17.80 -14.06 -35.16
N ASP A 60 18.23 -15.30 -34.91
CA ASP A 60 17.76 -16.17 -33.85
C ASP A 60 18.40 -15.90 -32.47
N TYR A 61 19.23 -14.87 -32.35
CA TYR A 61 19.83 -14.47 -31.07
C TYR A 61 18.95 -13.46 -30.38
N ASP A 62 18.43 -13.84 -29.21
CA ASP A 62 17.41 -13.07 -28.49
C ASP A 62 18.00 -12.18 -27.38
N TYR A 63 19.25 -12.48 -26.95
CA TYR A 63 19.91 -11.80 -25.84
C TYR A 63 21.20 -11.13 -26.25
N ILE A 64 21.56 -10.02 -25.57
CA ILE A 64 22.79 -9.29 -25.83
C ILE A 64 23.30 -8.57 -24.59
N ILE A 65 24.64 -8.51 -24.46
CA ILE A 65 25.36 -7.62 -23.53
C ILE A 65 26.21 -6.69 -24.36
N PHE A 66 26.13 -5.37 -24.12
CA PHE A 66 27.08 -4.41 -24.64
C PHE A 66 28.21 -4.22 -23.65
N LEU A 67 29.45 -4.27 -24.12
CA LEU A 67 30.67 -4.14 -23.30
C LEU A 67 31.47 -2.92 -23.78
N ARG A 68 31.82 -2.04 -22.82
CA ARG A 68 32.75 -0.93 -23.01
C ARG A 68 34.12 -1.38 -22.54
N MET A 69 35.06 -1.45 -23.48
CA MET A 69 36.38 -2.01 -23.28
C MET A 69 37.46 -0.94 -23.43
N ASN A 70 38.64 -1.21 -22.88
CA ASN A 70 39.81 -0.35 -23.06
C ASN A 70 40.24 -0.29 -24.57
N PRO A 71 40.98 0.77 -25.00
CA PRO A 71 41.39 0.93 -26.41
C PRO A 71 42.25 -0.20 -26.96
N SER A 72 42.97 -0.96 -26.11
CA SER A 72 43.84 -2.07 -26.53
C SER A 72 43.09 -3.38 -26.67
N ALA A 73 41.82 -3.47 -26.26
CA ALA A 73 41.04 -4.71 -26.35
C ALA A 73 40.91 -5.19 -27.80
N THR A 74 41.12 -6.50 -28.01
CA THR A 74 40.97 -7.15 -29.30
C THR A 74 39.89 -8.24 -29.32
N GLN A 75 39.33 -8.54 -28.15
CA GLN A 75 38.24 -9.50 -27.93
C GLN A 75 37.40 -9.10 -26.70
N VAL A 76 36.26 -9.75 -26.52
CA VAL A 76 35.46 -9.61 -25.31
C VAL A 76 36.25 -10.03 -24.08
N GLY A 77 36.18 -9.21 -23.02
CA GLY A 77 36.78 -9.47 -21.73
C GLY A 77 35.73 -9.29 -20.62
N TRP A 78 35.82 -10.14 -19.59
CA TRP A 78 34.79 -10.20 -18.53
C TRP A 78 35.26 -9.64 -17.18
N SER A 79 36.49 -9.14 -17.14
CA SER A 79 37.05 -8.53 -15.92
C SER A 79 37.89 -7.28 -16.26
N PRO A 80 38.21 -6.41 -15.30
CA PRO A 80 39.07 -5.26 -15.50
C PRO A 80 40.48 -5.65 -16.02
N GLU A 81 41.01 -6.81 -15.61
CA GLU A 81 42.30 -7.33 -16.07
C GLU A 81 42.28 -7.76 -17.54
N GLN A 82 41.09 -8.09 -18.04
CA GLN A 82 40.85 -8.42 -19.45
C GLN A 82 40.42 -7.16 -20.26
N GLY A 83 40.46 -5.96 -19.64
CA GLY A 83 40.18 -4.69 -20.29
C GLY A 83 38.72 -4.24 -20.26
N LEU A 84 37.87 -4.90 -19.49
CA LEU A 84 36.47 -4.44 -19.31
C LEU A 84 36.46 -3.20 -18.44
N TRP A 85 35.76 -2.15 -18.91
CA TRP A 85 35.52 -0.93 -18.13
C TRP A 85 34.08 -0.84 -17.65
N ASN A 86 33.11 -1.15 -18.52
CA ASN A 86 31.68 -1.19 -18.18
C ASN A 86 30.97 -2.21 -19.07
N ARG A 87 29.84 -2.70 -18.63
CA ARG A 87 28.94 -3.51 -19.47
C ARG A 87 27.48 -3.25 -19.08
N THR A 88 26.56 -3.58 -19.99
CA THR A 88 25.14 -3.73 -19.63
C THR A 88 24.91 -5.06 -18.92
N GLY A 89 23.77 -5.22 -18.25
CA GLY A 89 23.24 -6.52 -17.89
C GLY A 89 22.80 -7.32 -19.10
N ASP A 90 22.24 -8.49 -18.87
CA ASP A 90 21.64 -9.33 -19.89
C ASP A 90 20.38 -8.64 -20.44
N LEU A 91 20.40 -8.29 -21.73
CA LEU A 91 19.30 -7.59 -22.39
C LEU A 91 18.60 -8.53 -23.37
N LEU A 92 17.28 -8.67 -23.28
CA LEU A 92 16.50 -9.25 -24.34
C LEU A 92 16.39 -8.25 -25.49
N ILE A 93 16.58 -8.71 -26.74
CA ILE A 93 16.42 -7.90 -27.94
C ILE A 93 14.94 -7.93 -28.34
N PRO A 94 14.22 -6.80 -28.27
CA PRO A 94 12.82 -6.77 -28.70
C PRO A 94 12.70 -7.00 -30.21
N SER A 95 11.68 -7.72 -30.66
CA SER A 95 11.49 -8.11 -32.07
C SER A 95 11.33 -6.94 -33.03
N ASN A 96 10.93 -5.78 -32.52
CA ASN A 96 10.66 -4.56 -33.30
C ASN A 96 11.67 -3.42 -33.02
N MET A 97 12.77 -3.70 -32.33
CA MET A 97 13.78 -2.71 -31.95
C MET A 97 15.17 -3.22 -32.28
N ASN A 98 16.06 -2.32 -32.67
CA ASN A 98 17.39 -2.67 -33.08
C ASN A 98 18.47 -1.69 -32.59
N SER A 99 18.12 -0.72 -31.74
CA SER A 99 19.06 0.25 -31.19
C SER A 99 18.91 0.32 -29.67
N TYR A 100 20.04 0.27 -28.95
CA TYR A 100 20.09 0.45 -27.51
C TYR A 100 20.83 1.75 -27.18
N THR A 101 20.23 2.61 -26.36
CA THR A 101 20.81 3.89 -25.94
C THR A 101 21.25 3.83 -24.49
N ILE A 102 22.51 4.18 -24.19
CA ILE A 102 23.05 4.30 -22.85
C ILE A 102 22.55 5.61 -22.22
N SER A 103 21.94 5.55 -21.05
CA SER A 103 21.41 6.70 -20.31
C SER A 103 22.10 6.95 -18.96
N GLY A 104 23.07 6.12 -18.59
CA GLY A 104 23.82 6.22 -17.33
C GLY A 104 25.02 5.28 -17.26
N TRP A 105 25.60 5.12 -16.07
CA TRP A 105 26.79 4.31 -15.84
C TRP A 105 26.51 2.92 -15.23
N GLY A 106 25.30 2.67 -14.79
CA GLY A 106 24.87 1.37 -14.30
C GLY A 106 24.70 0.36 -15.45
N ASP A 107 24.80 -0.92 -15.13
CA ASP A 107 24.68 -2.04 -16.07
C ASP A 107 23.28 -2.17 -16.70
N LYS A 108 22.30 -1.44 -16.18
CA LYS A 108 20.91 -1.41 -16.65
C LYS A 108 20.42 -0.02 -17.06
N ASP A 109 21.31 0.97 -17.08
CA ASP A 109 20.99 2.34 -17.46
C ASP A 109 20.99 2.49 -18.98
N GLY A 110 19.86 2.17 -19.59
CA GLY A 110 19.64 2.31 -21.03
C GLY A 110 18.26 1.83 -21.45
N TYR A 111 17.96 2.02 -22.73
CA TYR A 111 16.67 1.66 -23.31
C TYR A 111 16.78 1.26 -24.76
N TRP A 112 15.87 0.39 -25.19
CA TRP A 112 15.75 -0.03 -26.59
C TRP A 112 14.97 0.96 -27.41
N GLY A 113 15.32 1.05 -28.71
CA GLY A 113 14.66 1.85 -29.73
C GLY A 113 14.86 1.26 -31.12
N GLN A 114 14.53 2.02 -32.14
CA GLN A 114 14.70 1.62 -33.54
C GLN A 114 15.61 2.60 -34.30
N TYR A 115 16.63 2.07 -34.95
CA TYR A 115 17.56 2.79 -35.78
C TYR A 115 17.32 2.49 -37.27
N GLY A 116 17.53 3.46 -38.18
CA GLY A 116 17.46 3.25 -39.62
C GLY A 116 16.13 3.62 -40.28
N MET A 117 15.21 4.24 -39.58
CA MET A 117 14.15 5.00 -40.24
C MET A 117 14.69 6.38 -40.70
N SER A 118 14.19 6.89 -41.79
CA SER A 118 14.72 8.08 -42.55
C SER A 118 15.27 9.20 -41.66
N GLN A 119 16.24 9.98 -42.19
CA GLN A 119 17.02 11.04 -41.49
C GLN A 119 16.22 12.12 -40.74
N ASP A 120 14.89 12.13 -40.84
CA ASP A 120 13.98 13.03 -40.10
C ASP A 120 13.41 12.43 -38.85
N VAL A 121 13.79 11.21 -38.48
CA VAL A 121 13.31 10.54 -37.23
C VAL A 121 14.41 10.65 -36.19
N ASN A 122 14.19 11.53 -35.22
CA ASN A 122 15.00 11.62 -34.01
C ASN A 122 15.11 10.23 -33.34
N THR A 123 16.20 10.00 -32.61
CA THR A 123 16.44 8.79 -31.86
C THR A 123 15.17 8.37 -31.10
N PRO A 124 14.73 7.11 -31.19
CA PRO A 124 13.55 6.65 -30.48
C PRO A 124 13.65 6.97 -29.00
N ASP A 125 12.65 7.63 -28.49
CA ASP A 125 12.56 8.10 -27.13
C ASP A 125 11.62 7.18 -26.35
N THR A 126 12.06 6.67 -25.20
CA THR A 126 11.34 5.64 -24.46
C THR A 126 11.11 6.08 -23.02
N VAL A 127 9.89 5.97 -22.57
CA VAL A 127 9.53 6.07 -21.15
C VAL A 127 9.14 4.71 -20.61
N PHE A 128 9.46 4.46 -19.35
CA PHE A 128 9.16 3.23 -18.68
C PHE A 128 8.21 3.48 -17.50
N TYR A 129 7.40 2.50 -17.17
CA TYR A 129 6.45 2.53 -16.07
C TYR A 129 6.57 1.27 -15.22
N LEU A 130 6.72 1.42 -13.92
CA LEU A 130 6.56 0.33 -12.99
C LEU A 130 5.09 0.23 -12.59
N ASN A 131 4.48 -0.90 -12.92
CA ASN A 131 3.07 -1.15 -12.65
C ASN A 131 2.86 -1.51 -11.16
N THR A 132 3.06 -0.54 -10.30
CA THR A 132 2.87 -0.68 -8.85
C THR A 132 1.41 -0.77 -8.41
N PRO A 133 0.42 -0.24 -9.16
CA PRO A 133 -0.99 -0.49 -8.91
C PRO A 133 -1.47 -1.86 -9.41
N TYR A 134 -0.58 -2.64 -10.04
CA TYR A 134 -0.89 -3.96 -10.61
C TYR A 134 -2.05 -3.96 -11.62
N TRP A 135 -2.11 -2.93 -12.46
CA TRP A 135 -3.09 -2.86 -13.53
C TRP A 135 -2.93 -4.02 -14.52
N ASN A 136 -4.05 -4.55 -14.99
CA ASN A 136 -4.04 -5.65 -15.97
C ASN A 136 -3.52 -5.25 -17.35
N ASN A 137 -3.68 -3.97 -17.70
CA ASN A 137 -3.14 -3.35 -18.91
C ASN A 137 -2.66 -1.94 -18.59
N VAL A 138 -1.71 -1.47 -19.34
CA VAL A 138 -1.16 -0.11 -19.25
C VAL A 138 -1.22 0.53 -20.63
N ASN A 139 -1.85 1.70 -20.70
CA ASN A 139 -1.85 2.55 -21.90
C ASN A 139 -1.03 3.80 -21.62
N VAL A 140 -0.51 4.42 -22.68
CA VAL A 140 0.21 5.69 -22.62
C VAL A 140 -0.51 6.71 -23.48
N TYR A 141 -1.12 7.69 -22.86
CA TYR A 141 -1.58 8.90 -23.54
C TYR A 141 -0.47 9.93 -23.53
N ALA A 142 -0.08 10.44 -24.67
CA ALA A 142 1.06 11.34 -24.80
C ALA A 142 0.75 12.52 -25.72
N TRP A 143 1.31 13.72 -25.41
CA TRP A 143 1.04 14.96 -26.15
C TRP A 143 2.16 16.00 -26.03
N ASN A 144 2.14 17.02 -26.90
CA ASN A 144 3.05 18.18 -26.86
C ASN A 144 2.36 19.54 -27.12
N GLY A 145 1.04 19.59 -27.14
CA GLY A 145 0.23 20.77 -27.45
C GLY A 145 -0.18 20.88 -28.93
N GLU A 146 0.55 20.27 -29.84
CA GLU A 146 0.22 20.22 -31.29
C GLU A 146 -0.16 18.83 -31.77
N THR A 147 0.45 17.81 -31.13
CA THR A 147 0.26 16.39 -31.47
C THR A 147 -0.11 15.62 -30.21
N ASN A 148 -1.09 14.74 -30.36
CA ASN A 148 -1.47 13.78 -29.30
C ASN A 148 -1.91 12.47 -29.96
N ASN A 149 -1.77 11.36 -29.21
CA ASN A 149 -2.48 10.13 -29.53
C ASN A 149 -3.92 10.20 -28.97
N THR A 150 -4.80 9.31 -29.44
CA THR A 150 -6.22 9.33 -29.02
C THR A 150 -6.36 8.68 -27.64
N TRP A 151 -7.12 9.31 -26.72
CA TRP A 151 -7.40 8.74 -25.40
C TRP A 151 -8.07 7.34 -25.50
N PRO A 152 -7.70 6.36 -24.69
CA PRO A 152 -6.78 6.37 -23.53
C PRO A 152 -5.29 6.27 -23.90
N GLY A 153 -4.92 6.42 -25.14
CA GLY A 153 -3.56 6.29 -25.64
C GLY A 153 -3.33 4.93 -26.30
N GLU A 154 -2.08 4.65 -26.55
CA GLU A 154 -1.64 3.37 -27.11
C GLU A 154 -1.23 2.41 -25.99
N GLN A 155 -1.46 1.12 -26.19
CA GLN A 155 -1.05 0.12 -25.22
C GLN A 155 0.47 0.06 -25.10
N ALA A 156 0.99 0.20 -23.87
CA ALA A 156 2.39 0.04 -23.59
C ALA A 156 2.85 -1.42 -23.74
N HIS A 157 4.08 -1.60 -24.15
CA HIS A 157 4.69 -2.92 -24.25
C HIS A 157 5.12 -3.42 -22.87
N LYS A 158 4.78 -4.65 -22.52
CA LYS A 158 5.24 -5.28 -21.28
C LYS A 158 6.68 -5.77 -21.49
N ALA A 159 7.59 -5.34 -20.62
CA ALA A 159 8.97 -5.84 -20.59
C ALA A 159 9.01 -7.29 -20.08
N THR A 160 10.07 -8.00 -20.42
CA THR A 160 10.28 -9.39 -20.01
C THR A 160 10.90 -9.53 -18.61
N TYR A 161 11.27 -8.40 -18.01
CA TYR A 161 11.84 -8.34 -16.67
C TYR A 161 10.95 -7.57 -15.71
N ARG A 162 11.18 -7.77 -14.44
CA ARG A 162 10.49 -7.11 -13.32
C ARG A 162 11.50 -6.35 -12.47
N ILE A 163 11.06 -5.30 -11.81
CA ILE A 163 11.84 -4.54 -10.83
C ILE A 163 11.02 -4.49 -9.54
N LEU A 164 11.62 -4.84 -8.40
CA LEU A 164 10.95 -4.86 -7.09
C LEU A 164 9.61 -5.64 -7.12
N ASP A 165 9.57 -6.75 -7.85
CA ASP A 165 8.35 -7.55 -8.06
C ASP A 165 7.19 -6.86 -8.79
N ALA A 166 7.42 -5.71 -9.43
CA ALA A 166 6.45 -5.12 -10.35
C ALA A 166 6.79 -5.43 -11.80
N ASP A 167 5.75 -5.57 -12.61
CA ASP A 167 5.88 -5.63 -14.06
C ASP A 167 6.33 -4.26 -14.58
N VAL A 168 7.23 -4.27 -15.54
CA VAL A 168 7.70 -3.07 -16.22
C VAL A 168 6.98 -2.96 -17.57
N TYR A 169 6.46 -1.78 -17.86
CA TYR A 169 5.91 -1.42 -19.17
C TYR A 169 6.76 -0.32 -19.79
N TYR A 170 6.79 -0.25 -21.09
CA TYR A 170 7.50 0.80 -21.81
C TYR A 170 6.72 1.27 -23.04
N PHE A 171 6.93 2.53 -23.42
CA PHE A 171 6.35 3.14 -24.60
C PHE A 171 7.41 3.95 -25.34
N VAL A 172 7.46 3.81 -26.65
CA VAL A 172 8.48 4.40 -27.53
C VAL A 172 7.86 5.49 -28.40
N SER A 173 8.44 6.69 -28.34
CA SER A 173 8.15 7.76 -29.28
C SER A 173 9.17 7.77 -30.42
N TYR A 174 8.77 7.36 -31.59
CA TYR A 174 9.68 7.29 -32.76
C TYR A 174 10.02 8.65 -33.37
N LYS A 175 9.42 9.74 -32.90
CA LYS A 175 9.57 11.08 -33.47
C LYS A 175 9.98 12.14 -32.45
N ASN A 176 10.31 11.78 -31.21
CA ASN A 176 10.55 12.72 -30.08
C ASN A 176 9.49 13.83 -30.02
N GLN A 177 8.25 13.48 -30.30
CA GLN A 177 7.19 14.45 -30.52
C GLN A 177 6.38 14.79 -29.27
N TYR A 178 6.61 14.09 -28.17
CA TYR A 178 5.81 14.26 -26.95
C TYR A 178 6.60 15.00 -25.85
N THR A 179 5.91 15.90 -25.18
CA THR A 179 6.43 16.64 -24.02
C THR A 179 5.85 16.11 -22.71
N TYR A 180 4.66 15.53 -22.79
CA TYR A 180 3.94 15.01 -21.63
C TYR A 180 3.39 13.62 -21.91
N CYS A 181 3.16 12.86 -20.82
CA CYS A 181 2.47 11.58 -20.89
C CYS A 181 1.64 11.31 -19.63
N ILE A 182 0.67 10.41 -19.77
CA ILE A 182 -0.11 9.79 -18.69
C ILE A 182 -0.06 8.29 -18.89
N PHE A 183 0.31 7.55 -17.83
CA PHE A 183 0.07 6.11 -17.80
C PHE A 183 -1.31 5.84 -17.20
N ASN A 184 -2.08 4.94 -17.83
CA ASN A 184 -3.44 4.66 -17.41
C ASN A 184 -3.88 3.23 -17.77
N ASN A 185 -4.98 2.76 -17.15
CA ASN A 185 -5.63 1.50 -17.48
C ASN A 185 -7.01 1.69 -18.15
N GLY A 186 -7.35 2.95 -18.49
CA GLY A 186 -8.65 3.37 -19.02
C GLY A 186 -9.61 3.89 -17.94
N ASN A 187 -9.45 3.49 -16.67
CA ASN A 187 -10.27 3.92 -15.53
C ASN A 187 -9.47 4.75 -14.53
N GLU A 188 -8.24 4.35 -14.26
CA GLU A 188 -7.30 5.01 -13.35
C GLU A 188 -6.11 5.53 -14.16
N GLN A 189 -5.47 6.58 -13.66
CA GLN A 189 -4.35 7.22 -14.36
C GLN A 189 -3.36 7.86 -13.39
N THR A 190 -2.13 8.09 -13.88
CA THR A 190 -1.19 9.02 -13.25
C THR A 190 -1.64 10.47 -13.50
N GLY A 191 -1.02 11.43 -12.78
CA GLY A 191 -1.09 12.83 -13.18
C GLY A 191 -0.39 13.08 -14.53
N ASP A 192 -0.43 14.34 -14.98
CA ASP A 192 0.32 14.82 -16.13
C ASP A 192 1.82 14.77 -15.82
N LEU A 193 2.57 13.99 -16.58
CA LEU A 193 3.99 13.77 -16.37
C LEU A 193 4.79 14.41 -17.48
N PHE A 194 5.89 15.09 -17.14
CA PHE A 194 6.88 15.45 -18.15
C PHE A 194 7.48 14.17 -18.73
N TRP A 195 7.52 14.10 -20.09
CA TRP A 195 8.20 13.03 -20.79
C TRP A 195 9.68 13.01 -20.44
N THR A 196 10.13 11.96 -19.75
CA THR A 196 11.52 11.82 -19.28
C THR A 196 12.13 10.57 -19.88
N SER A 197 12.80 10.74 -21.02
CA SER A 197 13.39 9.65 -21.78
C SER A 197 14.38 8.80 -20.99
N GLY A 198 14.32 7.49 -21.18
CA GLY A 198 15.21 6.52 -20.52
C GLY A 198 14.96 6.31 -19.03
N LYS A 199 13.94 6.97 -18.48
CA LYS A 199 13.61 6.87 -17.06
C LYS A 199 12.36 6.04 -16.80
N TYR A 200 12.28 5.51 -15.60
CA TYR A 200 11.21 4.69 -15.06
C TYR A 200 10.34 5.52 -14.14
N TYR A 201 9.08 5.68 -14.48
CA TYR A 201 8.14 6.31 -13.58
C TYR A 201 7.65 5.30 -12.54
N CYS A 202 7.75 5.69 -11.28
CA CYS A 202 7.29 4.89 -10.15
C CYS A 202 6.79 5.83 -9.05
N ASN A 203 5.54 5.70 -8.65
CA ASN A 203 4.96 6.36 -7.48
C ASN A 203 5.32 7.84 -7.33
N GLY A 204 5.10 8.64 -8.36
CA GLY A 204 5.27 10.09 -8.34
C GLY A 204 6.60 10.63 -8.85
N ASN A 205 7.61 9.77 -9.10
CA ASN A 205 8.95 10.21 -9.50
C ASN A 205 9.53 9.39 -10.65
N TRP A 206 10.53 9.97 -11.32
CA TRP A 206 11.32 9.35 -12.37
C TRP A 206 12.66 8.85 -11.82
N TYR A 207 13.03 7.61 -12.13
CA TYR A 207 14.24 6.94 -11.67
C TYR A 207 15.01 6.33 -12.84
N THR A 208 16.31 6.15 -12.67
CA THR A 208 17.09 5.19 -13.46
C THR A 208 16.75 3.76 -13.02
N ARG A 209 17.04 2.79 -13.85
CA ARG A 209 16.91 1.38 -13.48
C ARG A 209 17.79 1.02 -12.30
N THR A 210 19.03 1.51 -12.28
CA THR A 210 20.00 1.27 -11.19
C THR A 210 19.50 1.81 -9.86
N GLU A 211 18.90 3.02 -9.86
CA GLU A 211 18.29 3.58 -8.65
C GLU A 211 17.18 2.70 -8.11
N LEU A 212 16.27 2.21 -8.97
CA LEU A 212 15.16 1.34 -8.56
C LEU A 212 15.64 -0.02 -8.04
N GLU A 213 16.60 -0.64 -8.71
CA GLU A 213 17.11 -1.95 -8.32
C GLU A 213 17.97 -1.91 -7.04
N ALA A 214 18.52 -0.75 -6.70
CA ALA A 214 19.18 -0.53 -5.42
C ALA A 214 18.21 -0.38 -4.23
N MET A 215 16.91 -0.22 -4.50
CA MET A 215 15.89 -0.08 -3.45
C MET A 215 15.45 -1.46 -2.93
N THR A 216 15.15 -1.53 -1.64
CA THR A 216 14.58 -2.73 -1.02
C THR A 216 13.06 -2.81 -1.17
N ASN A 217 12.42 -1.64 -1.27
CA ASN A 217 10.97 -1.48 -1.44
C ASN A 217 10.67 -0.42 -2.50
N PHE A 218 9.44 -0.42 -3.03
CA PHE A 218 8.97 0.66 -3.88
C PHE A 218 9.06 2.01 -3.17
N PRO A 219 9.50 3.07 -3.86
CA PRO A 219 9.37 4.41 -3.31
C PRO A 219 7.89 4.73 -3.09
N LYS A 220 7.57 5.18 -1.90
CA LYS A 220 6.21 5.58 -1.54
C LYS A 220 5.91 6.99 -2.05
N PRO A 221 4.67 7.27 -2.51
CA PRO A 221 4.25 8.62 -2.75
C PRO A 221 4.34 9.46 -1.48
N HIS A 222 4.69 10.72 -1.62
CA HIS A 222 4.62 11.68 -0.52
C HIS A 222 3.31 12.44 -0.59
N TYR A 223 2.39 12.15 0.33
CA TYR A 223 1.10 12.82 0.39
C TYR A 223 1.21 14.13 1.18
N SER A 224 0.58 15.18 0.67
CA SER A 224 0.54 16.49 1.33
C SER A 224 -0.42 16.54 2.51
N SER A 225 -1.26 15.54 2.67
CA SER A 225 -2.19 15.37 3.80
C SER A 225 -2.43 13.89 4.05
N ALA A 226 -2.44 13.52 5.33
CA ALA A 226 -2.79 12.19 5.80
C ALA A 226 -4.31 12.01 6.03
N VAL A 227 -5.14 12.87 5.44
CA VAL A 227 -6.61 12.83 5.48
C VAL A 227 -7.16 12.79 4.06
N PRO A 228 -7.43 11.62 3.49
CA PRO A 228 -7.99 11.50 2.14
C PRO A 228 -9.37 12.17 2.04
N SER A 229 -9.60 12.92 0.96
CA SER A 229 -10.91 13.50 0.68
C SER A 229 -11.87 12.44 0.13
N CYS A 230 -13.14 12.53 0.50
CA CYS A 230 -14.18 11.56 0.10
C CYS A 230 -13.70 10.11 0.24
N CYS A 231 -13.03 9.80 1.35
CA CYS A 231 -12.39 8.51 1.61
C CYS A 231 -13.44 7.37 1.62
N PRO A 232 -13.42 6.44 0.65
CA PRO A 232 -14.36 5.31 0.62
C PRO A 232 -13.90 4.13 1.46
N ASP A 233 -12.68 4.20 1.99
CA ASP A 233 -11.93 3.09 2.55
C ASP A 233 -12.65 2.43 3.74
N VAL A 234 -12.54 1.12 3.81
CA VAL A 234 -12.96 0.30 4.95
C VAL A 234 -11.70 -0.25 5.61
N MET A 235 -11.55 0.01 6.90
CA MET A 235 -10.40 -0.42 7.70
C MET A 235 -10.69 -1.76 8.41
N LEU A 236 -9.69 -2.62 8.52
CA LEU A 236 -9.64 -3.74 9.44
C LEU A 236 -8.60 -3.46 10.52
N GLN A 237 -8.96 -3.50 11.79
CA GLN A 237 -8.02 -3.75 12.87
C GLN A 237 -7.72 -5.25 12.89
N ALA A 238 -6.53 -5.65 12.39
CA ALA A 238 -6.20 -7.04 12.11
C ALA A 238 -5.64 -7.81 13.31
N PHE A 239 -5.96 -7.38 14.52
CA PHE A 239 -5.49 -8.00 15.75
C PHE A 239 -6.45 -7.72 16.91
N TYR A 240 -6.24 -8.43 18.03
CA TYR A 240 -6.80 -8.15 19.35
C TYR A 240 -5.70 -8.29 20.42
N TRP A 241 -5.92 -7.83 21.63
CA TRP A 241 -4.88 -7.54 22.64
C TRP A 241 -3.75 -8.59 22.73
N ASP A 242 -4.08 -9.86 22.93
CA ASP A 242 -3.12 -10.94 23.10
C ASP A 242 -3.08 -11.93 21.94
N SER A 243 -3.47 -11.48 20.73
CA SER A 243 -3.48 -12.31 19.52
C SER A 243 -2.09 -12.58 18.91
N TYR A 244 -1.01 -12.11 19.54
CA TYR A 244 0.32 -12.67 19.31
C TYR A 244 0.43 -14.11 19.85
N GLN A 245 -0.48 -14.54 20.72
CA GLN A 245 -0.65 -15.90 21.20
C GLN A 245 -1.83 -16.58 20.49
N ASP A 246 -1.85 -17.90 20.52
CA ASP A 246 -2.95 -18.68 19.95
C ASP A 246 -4.11 -18.80 20.96
N LYS A 247 -4.98 -17.80 20.93
CA LYS A 247 -6.14 -17.70 21.84
C LYS A 247 -7.42 -17.40 21.06
N TYR A 248 -8.56 -17.52 21.67
CA TYR A 248 -9.94 -17.17 21.24
C TYR A 248 -10.24 -17.34 19.74
N TYR A 249 -9.74 -16.41 18.90
CA TYR A 249 -9.97 -16.35 17.45
C TYR A 249 -8.73 -16.75 16.64
N GLY A 250 -7.75 -17.39 17.27
CA GLY A 250 -6.46 -17.73 16.71
C GLY A 250 -5.47 -16.57 16.78
N ASN A 251 -4.18 -16.83 16.54
CA ASN A 251 -3.20 -15.77 16.54
C ASN A 251 -3.26 -14.93 15.25
N THR A 252 -2.74 -13.69 15.33
CA THR A 252 -2.63 -12.76 14.21
C THR A 252 -1.17 -12.35 13.92
N ARG A 253 -0.23 -13.27 14.18
CA ARG A 253 1.17 -13.09 13.79
C ARG A 253 1.29 -12.90 12.29
N TRP A 254 2.38 -12.26 11.87
CA TRP A 254 2.60 -11.96 10.46
C TRP A 254 2.47 -13.19 9.57
N ALA A 255 3.09 -14.31 9.97
CA ALA A 255 2.99 -15.58 9.26
C ALA A 255 1.57 -16.17 9.21
N THR A 256 0.71 -15.85 10.17
CA THR A 256 -0.69 -16.30 10.21
C THR A 256 -1.62 -15.40 9.39
N LEU A 257 -1.34 -14.10 9.32
CA LEU A 257 -2.10 -13.17 8.47
C LEU A 257 -1.72 -13.28 6.99
N LEU A 258 -0.47 -13.60 6.68
CA LEU A 258 0.02 -13.68 5.29
C LEU A 258 -0.83 -14.55 4.36
N PRO A 259 -1.22 -15.79 4.71
CA PRO A 259 -2.11 -16.59 3.85
C PRO A 259 -3.54 -16.04 3.75
N GLN A 260 -3.95 -15.11 4.62
CA GLN A 260 -5.25 -14.45 4.59
C GLN A 260 -5.23 -13.15 3.77
N ALA A 261 -4.04 -12.66 3.39
CA ALA A 261 -3.86 -11.33 2.80
C ALA A 261 -4.66 -11.12 1.50
N GLU A 262 -4.79 -12.13 0.64
CA GLU A 262 -5.58 -12.05 -0.60
C GLU A 262 -7.07 -11.86 -0.28
N GLU A 263 -7.61 -12.63 0.66
CA GLU A 263 -8.99 -12.45 1.11
C GLU A 263 -9.20 -11.08 1.76
N LEU A 264 -8.32 -10.68 2.66
CA LEU A 264 -8.41 -9.39 3.34
C LEU A 264 -8.38 -8.22 2.34
N SER A 265 -7.49 -8.27 1.36
CA SER A 265 -7.38 -7.23 0.32
C SER A 265 -8.62 -7.13 -0.57
N SER A 266 -9.38 -8.20 -0.71
CA SER A 266 -10.63 -8.18 -1.49
C SER A 266 -11.75 -7.37 -0.82
N TYR A 267 -11.64 -7.11 0.47
CA TYR A 267 -12.68 -6.43 1.25
C TYR A 267 -12.22 -5.13 1.90
N PHE A 268 -10.97 -5.09 2.42
CA PHE A 268 -10.45 -3.98 3.19
C PHE A 268 -9.45 -3.14 2.40
N ASP A 269 -9.64 -1.85 2.42
CA ASP A 269 -8.78 -0.88 1.76
C ASP A 269 -7.62 -0.45 2.68
N LEU A 270 -7.85 -0.54 4.00
CA LEU A 270 -6.87 -0.28 5.05
C LEU A 270 -6.78 -1.46 6.01
N VAL A 271 -5.56 -1.89 6.36
CA VAL A 271 -5.32 -2.88 7.41
C VAL A 271 -4.40 -2.27 8.46
N TRP A 272 -4.93 -2.08 9.68
CA TRP A 272 -4.17 -1.65 10.82
C TRP A 272 -3.57 -2.87 11.52
N LEU A 273 -2.23 -2.92 11.54
CA LEU A 273 -1.44 -3.94 12.23
C LEU A 273 -1.03 -3.46 13.63
N PRO A 274 -0.81 -4.38 14.59
CA PRO A 274 -0.35 -4.02 15.93
C PRO A 274 1.06 -3.41 15.91
N PRO A 275 1.52 -2.81 17.06
CA PRO A 275 2.86 -2.27 17.14
C PRO A 275 3.91 -3.31 16.80
N SER A 276 4.76 -3.01 15.82
CA SER A 276 5.71 -3.98 15.25
C SER A 276 7.13 -3.88 15.80
N ALA A 277 7.42 -2.83 16.59
CA ALA A 277 8.73 -2.62 17.18
C ALA A 277 9.05 -3.62 18.31
N LEU A 278 10.36 -3.85 18.55
CA LEU A 278 10.83 -4.59 19.72
C LEU A 278 10.31 -3.96 21.00
N SER A 279 9.63 -4.74 21.83
CA SER A 279 8.91 -4.28 23.01
C SER A 279 9.22 -5.16 24.25
N SER A 280 8.95 -4.61 25.43
CA SER A 280 8.99 -5.35 26.71
C SER A 280 7.81 -6.29 26.90
N GLY A 281 6.72 -6.08 26.20
CA GLY A 281 5.52 -6.92 26.28
C GLY A 281 5.12 -7.44 24.92
N GLY A 282 4.56 -8.64 24.86
CA GLY A 282 4.18 -9.32 23.63
C GLY A 282 3.17 -8.55 22.77
N THR A 283 2.40 -7.64 23.37
CA THR A 283 1.44 -6.80 22.63
C THR A 283 2.09 -5.69 21.80
N GLY A 284 3.34 -5.28 22.12
CA GLY A 284 4.07 -4.24 21.40
C GLY A 284 3.94 -2.82 21.97
N TYR A 285 3.02 -2.58 22.91
CA TYR A 285 2.72 -1.23 23.43
C TYR A 285 3.74 -0.68 24.44
N ILE A 286 4.83 -1.38 24.71
CA ILE A 286 5.94 -0.91 25.55
C ILE A 286 7.26 -1.02 24.75
N PRO A 287 7.45 -0.16 23.74
CA PRO A 287 8.56 -0.28 22.80
C PRO A 287 9.91 0.01 23.47
N LYS A 288 10.92 -0.78 23.13
CA LYS A 288 12.33 -0.61 23.53
C LYS A 288 13.20 -0.05 22.42
N GLN A 289 12.94 -0.51 21.19
CA GLN A 289 13.75 -0.14 20.05
C GLN A 289 12.86 0.02 18.81
N PHE A 290 12.55 1.26 18.46
CA PHE A 290 11.70 1.59 17.32
C PHE A 290 12.27 1.10 15.98
N SER A 291 13.60 1.13 15.83
CA SER A 291 14.29 0.70 14.61
C SER A 291 14.40 -0.82 14.46
N ASN A 292 13.95 -1.60 15.43
CA ASN A 292 13.97 -3.06 15.39
C ASN A 292 12.54 -3.60 15.27
N GLN A 293 12.18 -4.13 14.11
CA GLN A 293 10.85 -4.64 13.80
C GLN A 293 10.71 -6.17 14.03
N ASN A 294 11.62 -6.78 14.79
CA ASN A 294 11.44 -8.15 15.28
C ASN A 294 10.71 -8.11 16.64
N SER A 295 9.54 -8.69 16.70
CA SER A 295 8.65 -8.65 17.86
C SER A 295 7.97 -10.01 18.09
N ASP A 296 7.14 -10.11 19.10
CA ASP A 296 6.33 -11.31 19.36
C ASP A 296 5.29 -11.58 18.24
N TRP A 297 5.00 -10.59 17.38
CA TRP A 297 4.16 -10.75 16.21
C TRP A 297 4.87 -11.45 15.04
N GLY A 298 6.20 -11.47 15.04
CA GLY A 298 7.05 -12.10 14.02
C GLY A 298 8.29 -11.28 13.68
N SER A 299 9.05 -11.75 12.71
CA SER A 299 10.27 -11.10 12.22
C SER A 299 9.96 -9.92 11.30
N HIS A 300 10.93 -9.01 11.17
CA HIS A 300 10.90 -7.92 10.18
C HIS A 300 10.65 -8.45 8.75
N TYR A 301 11.25 -9.58 8.40
CA TYR A 301 11.05 -10.21 7.08
C TYR A 301 9.57 -10.62 6.88
N GLU A 302 8.96 -11.33 7.82
CA GLU A 302 7.56 -11.74 7.74
C GLU A 302 6.62 -10.53 7.67
N LEU A 303 6.89 -9.49 8.45
CA LEU A 303 6.16 -8.22 8.40
C LEU A 303 6.20 -7.61 7.00
N THR A 304 7.39 -7.47 6.42
CA THR A 304 7.54 -6.87 5.09
C THR A 304 6.89 -7.71 3.99
N GLN A 305 6.90 -9.04 4.11
CA GLN A 305 6.16 -9.92 3.19
C GLN A 305 4.65 -9.74 3.31
N LEU A 306 4.11 -9.62 4.53
CA LEU A 306 2.69 -9.36 4.76
C LEU A 306 2.28 -8.01 4.17
N ILE A 307 3.03 -6.94 4.47
CA ILE A 307 2.78 -5.60 3.93
C ILE A 307 2.74 -5.62 2.39
N LYS A 308 3.77 -6.16 1.76
CA LYS A 308 3.84 -6.27 0.28
C LYS A 308 2.69 -7.07 -0.31
N THR A 309 2.28 -8.15 0.35
CA THR A 309 1.19 -8.99 -0.16
C THR A 309 -0.16 -8.28 -0.06
N LEU A 310 -0.44 -7.58 1.04
CA LEU A 310 -1.63 -6.76 1.19
C LEU A 310 -1.66 -5.63 0.14
N GLN A 311 -0.54 -4.92 -0.04
CA GLN A 311 -0.42 -3.84 -1.02
C GLN A 311 -0.57 -4.33 -2.46
N LYS A 312 -0.09 -5.52 -2.77
CA LYS A 312 -0.31 -6.17 -4.07
C LYS A 312 -1.79 -6.40 -4.36
N GLY A 313 -2.60 -6.64 -3.33
CA GLY A 313 -4.05 -6.74 -3.42
C GLY A 313 -4.78 -5.38 -3.42
N GLY A 314 -4.06 -4.26 -3.37
CA GLY A 314 -4.63 -2.90 -3.36
C GLY A 314 -4.87 -2.33 -1.96
N THR A 315 -4.56 -3.07 -0.89
CA THR A 315 -4.77 -2.64 0.50
C THR A 315 -3.58 -1.83 1.00
N ARG A 316 -3.82 -0.72 1.66
CA ARG A 316 -2.81 0.06 2.38
C ARG A 316 -2.67 -0.42 3.81
N VAL A 317 -1.46 -0.40 4.35
CA VAL A 317 -1.16 -0.95 5.67
C VAL A 317 -0.80 0.17 6.63
N ILE A 318 -1.47 0.19 7.79
CA ILE A 318 -1.39 1.22 8.80
C ILE A 318 -0.57 0.70 9.99
N ALA A 319 0.52 1.40 10.31
CA ALA A 319 1.35 1.08 11.47
C ALA A 319 0.73 1.63 12.76
N ASP A 320 0.82 0.86 13.84
CA ASP A 320 0.56 1.36 15.19
C ASP A 320 1.83 2.04 15.74
N MET A 321 1.78 3.35 15.92
CA MET A 321 2.92 4.20 16.27
C MET A 321 2.87 4.58 17.74
N ILE A 322 3.73 3.96 18.53
CA ILE A 322 3.89 4.26 19.94
C ILE A 322 5.02 5.28 20.07
N VAL A 323 4.70 6.55 20.03
CA VAL A 323 5.69 7.64 20.11
C VAL A 323 5.62 8.43 21.41
N ASN A 324 4.57 8.20 22.23
CA ASN A 324 4.46 8.85 23.53
C ASN A 324 5.59 8.44 24.47
N HIS A 325 5.96 7.17 24.49
CA HIS A 325 6.86 6.61 25.50
C HIS A 325 7.81 5.56 24.93
N ILE A 326 8.88 5.30 25.68
CA ILE A 326 9.90 4.29 25.36
C ILE A 326 10.34 3.59 26.63
N ASP A 327 10.54 2.27 26.59
CA ASP A 327 11.06 1.50 27.72
C ASP A 327 12.59 1.36 27.67
N GLY A 328 13.16 1.16 28.84
CA GLY A 328 14.60 0.97 28.98
C GLY A 328 15.09 -0.39 28.47
N LYS A 329 16.35 -0.41 28.06
CA LYS A 329 17.08 -1.63 27.69
C LYS A 329 17.35 -2.54 28.88
N ASP A 330 18.07 -2.00 29.87
CA ASP A 330 18.58 -2.70 31.07
C ASP A 330 18.19 -1.95 32.34
N GLY A 331 17.08 -1.24 32.34
CA GLY A 331 16.60 -0.35 33.41
C GLY A 331 16.01 0.93 32.81
N TRP A 332 15.53 1.84 33.67
CA TRP A 332 14.68 2.96 33.27
C TRP A 332 15.33 4.05 32.41
N CYS A 333 16.68 4.17 32.38
CA CYS A 333 17.37 5.24 31.67
C CYS A 333 18.51 4.75 30.78
N SER A 334 18.55 3.46 30.49
CA SER A 334 19.45 2.88 29.51
C SER A 334 18.62 2.49 28.30
N PHE A 335 18.76 3.19 27.20
CA PHE A 335 17.95 2.95 26.01
C PHE A 335 18.80 2.36 24.87
N TYR A 336 18.14 1.63 23.96
CA TYR A 336 18.78 1.22 22.72
C TYR A 336 19.03 2.42 21.80
N GLU A 337 20.14 2.40 21.06
CA GLU A 337 20.30 3.30 19.91
C GLU A 337 19.17 3.03 18.90
N GLN A 338 18.60 4.09 18.36
CA GLN A 338 17.61 4.05 17.30
C GLN A 338 18.32 4.34 15.97
N ASP A 339 18.54 3.30 15.14
CA ASP A 339 19.22 3.42 13.85
C ASP A 339 18.19 3.34 12.72
N PHE A 340 17.81 4.46 12.14
CA PHE A 340 16.89 4.56 11.00
C PHE A 340 17.63 4.71 9.66
N GLY A 341 18.88 4.22 9.58
CA GLY A 341 19.68 4.26 8.37
C GLY A 341 19.90 5.68 7.86
N ARG A 342 19.50 5.96 6.63
CA ARG A 342 19.66 7.29 6.02
C ARG A 342 18.91 8.43 6.71
N TYR A 343 17.93 8.12 7.56
CA TYR A 343 17.16 9.12 8.31
C TYR A 343 17.80 9.51 9.63
N GLY A 344 18.88 8.85 10.04
CA GLY A 344 19.66 9.21 11.20
C GLY A 344 19.73 8.16 12.29
N LYS A 345 20.64 8.40 13.25
CA LYS A 345 20.84 7.60 14.45
C LYS A 345 20.60 8.47 15.67
N PHE A 346 19.91 7.93 16.65
CA PHE A 346 19.50 8.65 17.83
C PHE A 346 19.76 7.81 19.08
N GLN A 347 20.35 8.45 20.10
CA GLN A 347 20.54 7.84 21.41
C GLN A 347 19.72 8.63 22.43
N VAL A 348 18.66 8.02 22.93
CA VAL A 348 17.85 8.60 24.02
C VAL A 348 18.60 8.43 25.35
N ASP A 349 18.50 9.43 26.21
CA ASP A 349 18.90 9.41 27.60
C ASP A 349 17.91 10.21 28.46
N GLY A 350 18.19 10.38 29.73
CA GLY A 350 17.27 11.06 30.65
C GLY A 350 16.98 12.52 30.32
N SER A 351 17.80 13.19 29.49
CA SER A 351 17.56 14.57 29.04
C SER A 351 16.46 14.68 27.99
N TYR A 352 16.02 13.55 27.42
CA TYR A 352 14.95 13.45 26.44
C TYR A 352 13.66 12.83 26.99
N ILE A 353 13.63 12.56 28.31
CA ILE A 353 12.47 12.11 29.05
C ILE A 353 11.85 13.30 29.77
N CYS A 354 10.52 13.40 29.77
CA CYS A 354 9.78 14.50 30.36
C CYS A 354 10.18 14.75 31.82
N ASN A 355 10.32 16.03 32.17
CA ASN A 355 10.63 16.49 33.53
C ASN A 355 9.38 16.43 34.42
N GLY A 356 9.04 15.35 34.89
CA GLY A 356 7.79 15.09 35.63
C GLY A 356 7.16 13.79 35.17
N ASP A 357 7.96 13.03 34.42
CA ASP A 357 7.58 11.67 34.04
C ASP A 357 6.95 10.96 35.23
N GLU A 358 5.72 10.54 35.05
CA GLU A 358 4.82 9.96 36.04
C GLU A 358 5.31 8.64 36.62
N MET A 359 6.33 8.06 36.06
CA MET A 359 6.97 6.85 36.54
C MET A 359 7.66 7.01 37.89
N ASN A 360 7.34 8.05 38.67
CA ASN A 360 7.93 8.29 39.98
C ASN A 360 9.34 7.72 40.09
N PHE A 361 10.24 8.38 39.37
CA PHE A 361 11.61 7.97 39.24
C PHE A 361 12.20 7.56 40.57
N ASP A 362 12.30 6.26 40.82
CA ASP A 362 12.99 5.70 42.02
C ASP A 362 14.47 5.51 41.66
N PRO A 363 15.37 6.37 42.15
CA PRO A 363 16.81 6.21 41.94
C PRO A 363 17.34 4.91 42.59
N SER A 364 16.58 4.29 43.50
CA SER A 364 16.96 3.04 44.18
C SER A 364 16.62 1.80 43.33
N ALA A 365 15.77 1.90 42.32
CA ALA A 365 15.43 0.77 41.44
C ALA A 365 16.56 0.43 40.44
N GLY A 366 17.71 1.02 40.62
CA GLY A 366 18.99 0.59 40.03
C GLY A 366 19.15 0.95 38.57
N GLY A 367 19.55 2.15 38.25
CA GLY A 367 20.12 2.39 36.92
C GLY A 367 20.08 3.78 36.34
N CYS A 368 19.21 4.67 36.81
CA CYS A 368 19.27 6.04 36.33
C CYS A 368 20.00 6.94 37.32
N GLN A 369 21.24 7.21 37.04
CA GLN A 369 22.04 8.24 37.75
C GLN A 369 21.66 9.67 37.31
N GLY A 370 20.52 9.87 36.73
CA GLY A 370 20.02 11.16 36.32
C GLY A 370 18.51 11.18 36.38
N LYS A 371 17.98 12.27 36.90
CA LYS A 371 16.56 12.56 36.78
C LYS A 371 16.20 12.69 35.31
N ALA A 372 14.97 12.34 34.93
CA ALA A 372 14.39 12.85 33.72
C ALA A 372 14.48 14.37 33.73
N THR A 373 15.20 14.94 32.79
CA THR A 373 15.52 16.37 32.72
C THR A 373 15.16 17.04 31.39
N GLY A 374 14.38 16.31 30.56
CA GLY A 374 13.83 16.85 29.32
C GLY A 374 12.85 17.99 29.55
N ALA A 375 12.34 18.56 28.48
CA ALA A 375 11.31 19.58 28.54
C ALA A 375 10.07 19.09 29.29
N ASN A 376 9.27 20.02 29.78
CA ASN A 376 7.97 19.64 30.37
C ASN A 376 7.13 18.91 29.32
N ASP A 377 6.35 17.96 29.81
CA ASP A 377 5.28 17.34 29.06
C ASP A 377 4.35 18.41 28.45
N ASP A 378 3.93 18.19 27.22
CA ASP A 378 2.99 19.06 26.50
C ASP A 378 1.66 18.36 26.18
N GLY A 379 1.39 17.24 26.84
CA GLY A 379 0.14 16.48 26.75
C GLY A 379 -1.09 17.25 27.23
N TYR A 380 -2.23 16.60 27.17
CA TYR A 380 -3.53 17.21 27.47
C TYR A 380 -3.97 17.00 28.93
N GLY A 381 -3.04 17.14 29.85
CA GLY A 381 -3.33 17.24 31.27
C GLY A 381 -3.25 15.93 32.02
N ASP A 382 -4.04 15.39 32.75
CA ASP A 382 -4.02 14.41 33.81
C ASP A 382 -3.85 12.93 33.41
N GLU A 383 -3.55 12.68 32.17
CA GLU A 383 -3.28 11.31 31.67
C GLU A 383 -1.83 10.88 31.95
N SER A 384 -1.24 11.59 32.79
CA SER A 384 0.05 11.54 33.38
C SER A 384 0.26 10.31 34.24
N ASN A 385 -0.19 9.13 34.00
CA ASN A 385 0.10 7.97 34.83
C ASN A 385 0.28 6.71 34.01
N TYR A 386 0.91 6.84 32.84
CA TYR A 386 1.32 5.68 32.08
C TYR A 386 2.56 5.04 32.72
N GLY A 387 2.34 4.33 33.82
CA GLY A 387 3.39 3.76 34.67
C GLY A 387 4.19 2.60 34.07
N ALA A 388 4.11 2.33 32.74
CA ALA A 388 4.76 1.18 32.13
C ALA A 388 6.06 1.51 31.37
N ALA A 389 6.28 2.75 30.96
CA ALA A 389 7.45 3.19 30.20
C ALA A 389 7.74 4.68 30.38
N ARG A 390 8.86 5.15 29.83
CA ARG A 390 9.35 6.53 30.00
C ARG A 390 8.73 7.46 28.97
N ASP A 391 8.17 8.58 29.43
CA ASP A 391 7.52 9.58 28.60
C ASP A 391 8.54 10.43 27.82
N LEU A 392 8.41 10.45 26.48
CA LEU A 392 9.31 11.16 25.60
C LEU A 392 8.98 12.65 25.55
N ALA A 393 9.97 13.49 25.83
CA ALA A 393 9.81 14.96 25.84
C ALA A 393 9.68 15.53 24.44
N HIS A 394 8.47 15.54 23.85
CA HIS A 394 8.21 16.04 22.50
C HIS A 394 8.51 17.53 22.33
N ASN A 395 8.62 18.31 23.41
CA ASN A 395 9.11 19.68 23.39
C ASN A 395 10.61 19.79 23.09
N GLU A 396 11.38 18.68 23.20
CA GLU A 396 12.77 18.62 22.78
C GLU A 396 12.87 18.38 21.26
N GLU A 397 13.63 19.25 20.56
CA GLU A 397 13.80 19.11 19.10
C GLU A 397 14.45 17.77 18.71
N TYR A 398 15.35 17.24 19.53
CA TYR A 398 15.98 15.95 19.30
C TYR A 398 14.97 14.79 19.27
N VAL A 399 13.99 14.80 20.19
CA VAL A 399 12.90 13.82 20.23
C VAL A 399 12.04 13.95 18.97
N ARG A 400 11.69 15.18 18.56
CA ARG A 400 10.94 15.40 17.32
C ARG A 400 11.70 14.92 16.09
N GLN A 401 13.00 15.17 16.00
CA GLN A 401 13.84 14.67 14.90
C GLN A 401 13.87 13.14 14.87
N MET A 402 13.98 12.49 16.01
CA MET A 402 13.90 11.02 16.11
C MET A 402 12.54 10.50 15.64
N CYS A 403 11.44 11.08 16.09
CA CYS A 403 10.10 10.67 15.70
C CYS A 403 9.80 10.92 14.21
N ARG A 404 10.29 12.04 13.64
CA ARG A 404 10.24 12.28 12.17
C ARG A 404 11.01 11.21 11.42
N ALA A 405 12.23 10.91 11.85
CA ALA A 405 13.07 9.87 11.24
C ALA A 405 12.40 8.49 11.32
N TYR A 406 11.81 8.16 12.47
CA TYR A 406 11.05 6.95 12.66
C TYR A 406 9.83 6.87 11.70
N ALA A 407 9.03 7.92 11.63
CA ALA A 407 7.87 7.96 10.73
C ALA A 407 8.27 7.84 9.25
N GLN A 408 9.33 8.55 8.81
CA GLN A 408 9.87 8.43 7.45
C GLN A 408 10.36 7.02 7.16
N TRP A 409 11.10 6.42 8.10
CA TRP A 409 11.64 5.07 7.96
C TRP A 409 10.54 4.01 7.89
N MET A 410 9.48 4.16 8.68
CA MET A 410 8.31 3.26 8.65
C MET A 410 7.60 3.27 7.28
N ILE A 411 7.43 4.44 6.67
CA ILE A 411 6.83 4.56 5.33
C ILE A 411 7.80 4.02 4.27
N HIS A 412 9.04 4.51 4.24
CA HIS A 412 9.89 4.35 3.07
C HIS A 412 10.78 3.10 3.10
N GLU A 413 11.09 2.55 4.29
CA GLU A 413 11.94 1.36 4.41
C GLU A 413 11.16 0.13 4.89
N VAL A 414 10.33 0.26 5.93
CA VAL A 414 9.48 -0.87 6.39
C VAL A 414 8.33 -1.11 5.41
N GLY A 415 7.77 -0.03 4.84
CA GLY A 415 6.81 -0.09 3.75
C GLY A 415 5.35 0.17 4.13
N TYR A 416 5.05 0.67 5.32
CA TYR A 416 3.70 1.08 5.70
C TYR A 416 3.18 2.26 4.85
N ASP A 417 1.88 2.51 4.88
CA ASP A 417 1.22 3.57 4.11
C ASP A 417 0.66 4.69 4.98
N GLY A 418 0.59 4.47 6.28
CA GLY A 418 0.02 5.44 7.21
C GLY A 418 0.14 4.97 8.65
N PHE A 419 -0.47 5.72 9.56
CA PHE A 419 -0.27 5.59 10.99
C PHE A 419 -1.57 5.57 11.79
N ARG A 420 -1.58 4.80 12.86
CA ARG A 420 -2.41 4.97 14.02
C ARG A 420 -1.49 5.40 15.17
N TYR A 421 -1.73 6.56 15.76
CA TYR A 421 -0.96 7.00 16.91
C TYR A 421 -1.65 6.60 18.21
N ASP A 422 -0.85 5.96 19.06
CA ASP A 422 -1.24 5.47 20.38
C ASP A 422 -1.14 6.56 21.42
N TYR A 423 -1.99 6.48 22.45
CA TYR A 423 -1.92 7.28 23.68
C TYR A 423 -1.79 8.79 23.43
N CYS A 424 -2.62 9.35 22.56
CA CYS A 424 -2.51 10.72 22.10
C CYS A 424 -2.90 11.79 23.13
N LYS A 425 -3.21 11.42 24.36
CA LYS A 425 -3.37 12.35 25.47
C LYS A 425 -2.03 12.77 26.06
N GLY A 426 -0.98 11.97 25.90
CA GLY A 426 0.33 12.18 26.50
C GLY A 426 1.22 13.17 25.74
N PHE A 427 0.85 13.65 24.54
CA PHE A 427 1.65 14.63 23.77
C PHE A 427 0.76 15.50 22.90
N HIS A 428 1.23 16.70 22.54
CA HIS A 428 0.43 17.66 21.80
C HIS A 428 0.26 17.25 20.32
N MET A 429 -0.96 17.39 19.79
CA MET A 429 -1.33 16.90 18.45
C MET A 429 -0.63 17.64 17.29
N SER A 430 -0.03 18.80 17.52
CA SER A 430 0.83 19.46 16.52
C SER A 430 2.01 18.59 16.09
N HIS A 431 2.47 17.67 16.95
CA HIS A 431 3.53 16.74 16.63
C HIS A 431 3.07 15.66 15.64
N VAL A 432 1.79 15.23 15.72
CA VAL A 432 1.19 14.31 14.73
C VAL A 432 1.19 14.94 13.34
N ASP A 433 0.80 16.24 13.22
CA ASP A 433 0.89 16.95 11.95
C ASP A 433 2.31 16.96 11.40
N ASP A 434 3.29 17.28 12.26
CA ASP A 434 4.70 17.33 11.91
C ASP A 434 5.22 15.97 11.40
N TYR A 435 4.92 14.89 12.11
CA TYR A 435 5.36 13.53 11.74
C TYR A 435 4.70 13.05 10.45
N ASN A 436 3.40 13.27 10.28
CA ASN A 436 2.67 12.96 9.07
C ASN A 436 3.19 13.70 7.84
N ALA A 437 3.41 15.02 7.99
CA ALA A 437 3.90 15.87 6.91
C ALA A 437 5.33 15.48 6.46
N ASN A 438 6.21 15.15 7.41
CA ASN A 438 7.57 14.72 7.10
C ASN A 438 7.63 13.33 6.45
N ALA A 439 6.77 12.40 6.87
CA ALA A 439 6.72 11.06 6.32
C ALA A 439 5.95 10.98 4.99
N GLY A 440 5.08 11.94 4.70
CA GLY A 440 4.18 11.90 3.55
C GLY A 440 3.16 10.78 3.64
N ALA A 441 2.60 10.52 4.82
CA ALA A 441 1.66 9.45 5.07
C ALA A 441 0.36 9.63 4.27
N TYR A 442 -0.20 8.52 3.75
CA TYR A 442 -1.50 8.51 3.08
C TYR A 442 -2.66 8.69 4.05
N PHE A 443 -2.56 8.06 5.23
CA PHE A 443 -3.62 7.99 6.22
C PHE A 443 -3.04 8.14 7.61
N SER A 444 -3.74 8.87 8.48
CA SER A 444 -3.41 8.97 9.89
C SER A 444 -4.66 8.97 10.74
N VAL A 445 -4.64 8.25 11.85
CA VAL A 445 -5.70 8.25 12.85
C VAL A 445 -5.09 8.31 14.25
N ILE A 446 -5.65 9.14 15.13
CA ILE A 446 -5.22 9.24 16.54
C ILE A 446 -6.18 8.49 17.45
N GLU A 447 -5.62 7.89 18.48
CA GLU A 447 -6.37 7.41 19.62
C GLU A 447 -6.42 8.52 20.68
N TYR A 448 -7.52 9.26 20.69
CA TYR A 448 -7.81 10.21 21.77
C TYR A 448 -9.10 9.79 22.46
N TRP A 449 -8.98 9.22 23.64
CA TRP A 449 -10.09 8.56 24.34
C TRP A 449 -11.00 9.58 25.03
N ASP A 450 -11.95 10.11 24.27
CA ASP A 450 -12.95 11.06 24.75
C ASP A 450 -14.27 10.91 23.98
N GLY A 451 -15.38 10.84 24.71
CA GLY A 451 -16.75 10.74 24.14
C GLY A 451 -17.35 12.08 23.68
N ASN A 452 -16.65 13.20 23.89
CA ASN A 452 -17.10 14.51 23.49
C ASN A 452 -16.58 14.90 22.10
N ALA A 453 -17.49 15.02 21.14
CA ALA A 453 -17.15 15.35 19.76
C ALA A 453 -16.47 16.71 19.60
N ASP A 454 -16.73 17.67 20.46
CA ASP A 454 -16.10 19.00 20.40
C ASP A 454 -14.64 18.91 20.86
N ILE A 455 -14.32 18.11 21.88
CA ILE A 455 -12.95 17.83 22.31
C ILE A 455 -12.19 17.07 21.20
N LEU A 456 -12.79 16.05 20.61
CA LEU A 456 -12.17 15.34 19.47
C LEU A 456 -11.87 16.28 18.31
N TRP A 457 -12.77 17.23 18.02
CA TRP A 457 -12.54 18.24 16.99
C TRP A 457 -11.40 19.20 17.33
N ASP A 458 -11.27 19.60 18.60
CA ASP A 458 -10.15 20.42 19.04
C ASP A 458 -8.82 19.69 18.80
N ARG A 459 -8.75 18.40 19.09
CA ARG A 459 -7.51 17.58 18.82
C ARG A 459 -7.17 17.49 17.35
N ILE A 460 -8.17 17.31 16.49
CA ILE A 460 -7.99 17.35 15.03
C ILE A 460 -7.48 18.74 14.60
N SER A 461 -8.01 19.80 15.22
CA SER A 461 -7.61 21.17 14.91
C SER A 461 -6.17 21.47 15.36
N ASP A 462 -5.75 20.99 16.53
CA ASP A 462 -4.38 21.07 17.02
C ASP A 462 -3.39 20.39 16.05
N ALA A 463 -3.80 19.28 15.44
CA ALA A 463 -3.07 18.59 14.37
C ALA A 463 -3.27 19.23 12.98
N LYS A 464 -3.72 20.50 12.89
CA LYS A 464 -4.01 21.22 11.64
C LYS A 464 -4.89 20.43 10.65
N GLN A 465 -5.76 19.59 11.16
CA GLN A 465 -6.65 18.72 10.40
C GLN A 465 -5.91 17.68 9.52
N ASN A 466 -4.68 17.35 9.86
CA ASN A 466 -3.82 16.39 9.16
C ASN A 466 -3.85 14.98 9.79
N THR A 467 -4.92 14.65 10.48
CA THR A 467 -5.20 13.32 11.03
C THR A 467 -6.70 13.12 11.20
N LEU A 468 -7.14 11.86 11.17
CA LEU A 468 -8.46 11.44 11.63
C LEU A 468 -8.37 11.11 13.12
N VAL A 469 -9.52 10.83 13.74
CA VAL A 469 -9.60 10.33 15.12
C VAL A 469 -10.61 9.18 15.22
N PHE A 470 -10.33 8.20 16.09
CA PHE A 470 -11.35 7.22 16.48
C PHE A 470 -12.51 7.94 17.18
N ASP A 471 -13.71 7.89 16.56
CA ASP A 471 -14.89 8.61 17.07
C ASP A 471 -15.48 7.90 18.29
N PHE A 472 -14.88 8.13 19.47
CA PHE A 472 -15.42 7.65 20.74
C PHE A 472 -16.80 8.27 21.04
N GLY A 473 -17.10 9.44 20.47
CA GLY A 473 -18.46 10.00 20.52
C GLY A 473 -19.47 9.10 19.83
N MET A 474 -19.14 8.55 18.65
CA MET A 474 -19.95 7.54 17.99
C MET A 474 -20.08 6.28 18.84
N LYS A 475 -18.98 5.77 19.36
CA LYS A 475 -18.96 4.57 20.20
C LYS A 475 -19.89 4.72 21.41
N TYR A 476 -19.74 5.75 22.20
CA TYR A 476 -20.49 5.90 23.45
C TYR A 476 -21.93 6.42 23.24
N ASN A 477 -22.08 7.54 22.51
CA ASN A 477 -23.37 8.23 22.45
C ASN A 477 -24.35 7.63 21.45
N VAL A 478 -23.85 6.90 20.41
CA VAL A 478 -24.69 6.35 19.35
C VAL A 478 -24.80 4.83 19.44
N LEU A 479 -23.66 4.14 19.50
CA LEU A 479 -23.67 2.68 19.49
C LEU A 479 -24.06 2.13 20.87
N ASN A 480 -23.42 2.60 21.93
CA ASN A 480 -23.68 2.13 23.30
C ASN A 480 -25.05 2.61 23.81
N ASP A 481 -25.29 3.93 23.85
CA ASP A 481 -26.56 4.49 24.37
C ASP A 481 -27.73 4.31 23.39
N GLY A 482 -27.46 4.04 22.13
CA GLY A 482 -28.44 3.83 21.08
C GLY A 482 -28.71 2.37 20.80
N ILE A 483 -27.88 1.76 19.95
CA ILE A 483 -28.14 0.40 19.42
C ILE A 483 -28.13 -0.64 20.54
N ALA A 484 -27.17 -0.60 21.47
CA ALA A 484 -27.08 -1.56 22.56
C ALA A 484 -28.29 -1.45 23.52
N GLN A 485 -28.85 -0.27 23.71
CA GLN A 485 -29.97 -0.01 24.61
C GLN A 485 -31.33 0.04 23.91
N PHE A 486 -31.46 -0.36 22.64
CA PHE A 486 -32.68 -0.26 21.82
C PHE A 486 -33.26 1.16 21.72
N ASN A 487 -32.43 2.17 21.87
CA ASN A 487 -32.79 3.57 21.74
C ASN A 487 -32.30 4.12 20.38
N TYR A 488 -32.92 3.65 19.30
CA TYR A 488 -32.50 4.01 17.94
C TYR A 488 -32.66 5.51 17.62
N GLY A 489 -33.32 6.30 18.46
CA GLY A 489 -33.33 7.75 18.36
C GLY A 489 -31.94 8.38 18.47
N LYS A 490 -31.01 7.74 19.18
CA LYS A 490 -29.61 8.14 19.26
C LYS A 490 -28.83 7.94 17.95
N CYS A 491 -29.32 7.11 17.05
CA CYS A 491 -28.75 6.92 15.72
C CYS A 491 -28.83 8.17 14.82
N LYS A 492 -29.55 9.22 15.23
CA LYS A 492 -29.46 10.55 14.63
C LYS A 492 -28.15 11.29 14.96
N MET A 493 -27.25 10.65 15.65
CA MET A 493 -25.87 11.04 15.86
C MET A 493 -25.62 12.42 16.50
N PRO A 494 -26.31 12.84 17.55
CA PRO A 494 -26.25 14.21 18.05
C PRO A 494 -24.89 14.62 18.62
N ASN A 495 -24.10 13.68 19.11
CA ASN A 495 -22.86 13.91 19.85
C ASN A 495 -21.67 13.09 19.32
N CYS A 496 -21.54 12.94 18.02
CA CYS A 496 -20.37 12.37 17.36
C CYS A 496 -19.91 13.27 16.22
N LEU A 497 -18.74 12.99 15.65
CA LEU A 497 -18.15 13.82 14.60
C LEU A 497 -19.04 13.88 13.34
N ILE A 498 -19.67 12.79 12.95
CA ILE A 498 -20.57 12.78 11.80
C ILE A 498 -21.76 13.73 12.04
N GLY A 499 -22.38 13.66 13.19
CA GLY A 499 -23.50 14.55 13.56
C GLY A 499 -23.11 16.03 13.65
N ARG A 500 -21.83 16.32 13.85
CA ARG A 500 -21.23 17.66 13.79
C ARG A 500 -20.82 18.08 12.38
N GLY A 501 -21.09 17.26 11.34
CA GLY A 501 -20.67 17.52 9.96
C GLY A 501 -19.15 17.32 9.74
N LYS A 502 -18.50 16.53 10.59
CA LYS A 502 -17.05 16.26 10.58
C LYS A 502 -16.72 14.83 10.18
N GLY A 503 -17.59 14.16 9.43
CA GLY A 503 -17.40 12.76 9.00
C GLY A 503 -16.09 12.50 8.27
N LYS A 504 -15.55 13.49 7.54
CA LYS A 504 -14.23 13.40 6.88
C LYS A 504 -13.11 12.93 7.82
N TRP A 505 -13.16 13.32 9.08
CA TRP A 505 -12.11 13.05 10.07
C TRP A 505 -12.48 11.94 11.06
N ALA A 506 -13.62 11.26 10.88
CA ALA A 506 -14.11 10.24 11.79
C ALA A 506 -13.68 8.84 11.34
N VAL A 507 -13.07 8.06 12.25
CA VAL A 507 -12.96 6.61 12.15
C VAL A 507 -13.97 5.98 13.10
N ASN A 508 -14.99 5.34 12.53
CA ASN A 508 -16.09 4.73 13.28
C ASN A 508 -15.73 3.29 13.65
N PHE A 509 -15.87 2.93 14.90
CA PHE A 509 -15.57 1.58 15.40
C PHE A 509 -16.57 1.14 16.48
N ILE A 510 -16.72 -0.15 16.65
CA ILE A 510 -17.57 -0.75 17.68
C ILE A 510 -16.73 -1.16 18.87
N ASP A 511 -15.77 -2.04 18.61
CA ASP A 511 -14.79 -2.52 19.57
C ASP A 511 -13.38 -2.34 19.00
N ASN A 512 -12.40 -2.29 19.91
CA ASN A 512 -11.00 -2.40 19.62
C ASN A 512 -10.35 -3.39 20.61
N HIS A 513 -9.03 -3.50 20.58
CA HIS A 513 -8.27 -4.40 21.43
C HIS A 513 -8.37 -4.09 22.94
N ASP A 514 -8.72 -2.86 23.33
CA ASP A 514 -8.86 -2.42 24.72
C ASP A 514 -10.28 -2.58 25.26
N THR A 515 -11.28 -2.36 24.41
CA THR A 515 -12.68 -2.38 24.83
C THR A 515 -13.37 -3.74 24.66
N PHE A 516 -12.70 -4.69 24.03
CA PHE A 516 -13.25 -6.00 23.74
C PHE A 516 -13.28 -6.91 24.99
N GLU A 517 -14.47 -7.48 25.31
CA GLU A 517 -14.61 -8.49 26.36
C GLU A 517 -13.85 -9.77 25.97
N ARG A 518 -12.85 -10.11 26.75
CA ARG A 518 -12.00 -11.29 26.53
C ARG A 518 -12.60 -12.47 27.26
N GLY A 519 -13.19 -13.41 26.55
CA GLY A 519 -14.00 -14.59 26.89
C GLY A 519 -13.83 -15.38 28.22
N ASN A 520 -12.98 -14.94 29.14
CA ASN A 520 -12.78 -15.52 30.44
C ASN A 520 -13.36 -14.66 31.60
N GLY A 521 -14.13 -13.60 31.27
CA GLY A 521 -14.72 -12.71 32.27
C GLY A 521 -13.73 -11.77 32.97
N SER A 522 -12.47 -11.69 32.53
CA SER A 522 -11.54 -10.69 33.01
C SER A 522 -11.60 -9.46 32.08
N ASP A 523 -12.17 -8.38 32.57
CA ASP A 523 -12.18 -7.07 31.98
C ASP A 523 -10.76 -6.51 31.99
N TYR A 524 -10.07 -6.56 30.87
CA TYR A 524 -8.88 -5.76 30.66
C TYR A 524 -9.32 -4.39 30.16
N GLY A 525 -9.35 -3.42 31.06
CA GLY A 525 -9.77 -2.07 30.74
C GLY A 525 -11.26 -1.95 30.38
N GLY A 526 -12.02 -2.92 30.79
CA GLY A 526 -13.37 -3.28 30.51
C GLY A 526 -14.35 -2.15 30.32
N ASP A 527 -14.50 -1.74 29.10
CA ASP A 527 -15.73 -1.14 28.66
C ASP A 527 -16.75 -2.27 28.56
N SER A 528 -17.78 -2.24 29.40
CA SER A 528 -18.88 -3.24 29.42
C SER A 528 -19.70 -3.25 28.12
N MET A 529 -19.39 -2.37 27.18
CA MET A 529 -20.10 -2.21 25.94
C MET A 529 -20.09 -3.47 25.07
N SER A 530 -18.99 -4.18 24.95
CA SER A 530 -18.95 -5.43 24.18
C SER A 530 -19.94 -6.45 24.70
N LYS A 531 -20.15 -6.49 26.01
CA LYS A 531 -21.13 -7.34 26.63
C LYS A 531 -22.56 -6.93 26.29
N ASP A 532 -22.88 -5.65 26.41
CA ASP A 532 -24.21 -5.12 26.09
C ASP A 532 -24.48 -5.20 24.58
N MET A 533 -23.45 -5.04 23.76
CA MET A 533 -23.50 -5.08 22.30
C MET A 533 -23.54 -6.50 21.74
N LYS A 534 -23.23 -7.52 22.50
CA LYS A 534 -22.98 -8.92 22.09
C LYS A 534 -24.01 -9.46 21.09
N ASP A 535 -25.28 -9.23 21.34
CA ASP A 535 -26.38 -9.71 20.50
C ASP A 535 -26.76 -8.72 19.39
N ARG A 536 -26.07 -7.56 19.31
CA ARG A 536 -26.34 -6.47 18.34
C ARG A 536 -25.13 -6.08 17.51
N LEU A 537 -24.06 -6.85 17.57
CA LEU A 537 -22.84 -6.56 16.82
C LEU A 537 -23.10 -6.43 15.32
N LEU A 538 -24.00 -7.21 14.76
CA LEU A 538 -24.36 -7.10 13.33
C LEU A 538 -25.18 -5.84 13.04
N GLN A 539 -26.06 -5.38 13.96
CA GLN A 539 -26.76 -4.11 13.81
C GLN A 539 -25.78 -2.93 13.83
N ALA A 540 -24.82 -2.96 14.78
CA ALA A 540 -23.80 -1.93 14.90
C ALA A 540 -22.85 -1.91 13.69
N ASN A 541 -22.45 -3.08 13.18
CA ASN A 541 -21.66 -3.17 11.96
C ASN A 541 -22.43 -2.66 10.73
N ALA A 542 -23.71 -3.01 10.59
CA ALA A 542 -24.55 -2.48 9.53
C ALA A 542 -24.64 -0.94 9.62
N PHE A 543 -24.69 -0.39 10.84
CA PHE A 543 -24.72 1.05 11.06
C PHE A 543 -23.40 1.70 10.61
N ILE A 544 -22.26 1.33 11.17
CA ILE A 544 -20.98 1.99 10.83
C ILE A 544 -20.58 1.79 9.37
N LEU A 545 -20.91 0.64 8.75
CA LEU A 545 -20.67 0.38 7.34
C LEU A 545 -21.62 1.15 6.40
N SER A 546 -22.77 1.61 6.89
CA SER A 546 -23.69 2.46 6.12
C SER A 546 -23.36 3.95 6.24
N MET A 547 -22.85 4.40 7.39
CA MET A 547 -22.64 5.81 7.69
C MET A 547 -21.40 6.40 7.00
N PRO A 548 -21.32 7.75 6.85
CA PRO A 548 -20.08 8.45 6.51
C PRO A 548 -18.96 8.15 7.51
N GLY A 549 -17.76 8.68 7.25
CA GLY A 549 -16.56 8.32 8.00
C GLY A 549 -15.90 7.05 7.45
N VAL A 550 -14.78 6.69 8.05
CA VAL A 550 -14.04 5.46 7.74
C VAL A 550 -14.45 4.39 8.75
N PRO A 551 -15.20 3.34 8.37
CA PRO A 551 -15.54 2.27 9.29
C PRO A 551 -14.33 1.39 9.55
N CYS A 552 -14.06 1.10 10.84
CA CYS A 552 -13.03 0.18 11.29
C CYS A 552 -13.67 -1.10 11.84
N ILE A 553 -13.46 -2.19 11.15
CA ILE A 553 -13.94 -3.51 11.55
C ILE A 553 -12.90 -4.16 12.47
N PHE A 554 -13.35 -4.76 13.57
CA PHE A 554 -12.48 -5.45 14.50
C PHE A 554 -12.28 -6.92 14.10
N TYR A 555 -11.06 -7.44 14.16
CA TYR A 555 -10.73 -8.80 13.70
C TYR A 555 -11.62 -9.91 14.30
N PRO A 556 -11.93 -9.94 15.61
CA PRO A 556 -12.88 -10.90 16.16
C PRO A 556 -14.28 -10.84 15.52
N HIS A 557 -14.78 -9.64 15.17
CA HIS A 557 -16.05 -9.51 14.46
C HIS A 557 -15.96 -10.09 13.05
N TRP A 558 -14.85 -9.80 12.33
CA TRP A 558 -14.58 -10.37 11.01
C TRP A 558 -14.54 -11.89 11.04
N LYS A 559 -13.87 -12.49 12.02
CA LYS A 559 -13.80 -13.95 12.16
C LYS A 559 -15.14 -14.58 12.49
N LYS A 560 -15.96 -13.91 13.29
CA LYS A 560 -17.25 -14.43 13.74
C LYS A 560 -18.37 -14.27 12.72
N TYR A 561 -18.37 -13.14 11.98
CA TYR A 561 -19.48 -12.72 11.10
C TYR A 561 -19.01 -12.44 9.67
N SER A 562 -18.04 -13.20 9.19
CA SER A 562 -17.37 -12.94 7.90
C SER A 562 -18.36 -12.81 6.73
N ASN A 563 -19.36 -13.68 6.61
CA ASN A 563 -20.32 -13.66 5.50
C ASN A 563 -21.19 -12.41 5.51
N GLU A 564 -21.68 -12.03 6.68
CA GLU A 564 -22.52 -10.84 6.86
C GLU A 564 -21.73 -9.58 6.59
N LEU A 565 -20.51 -9.47 7.15
CA LEU A 565 -19.63 -8.33 6.96
C LEU A 565 -19.20 -8.17 5.50
N LYS A 566 -18.91 -9.26 4.80
CA LYS A 566 -18.63 -9.25 3.35
C LYS A 566 -19.80 -8.65 2.57
N ALA A 567 -21.04 -9.04 2.88
CA ALA A 567 -22.22 -8.48 2.21
C ALA A 567 -22.41 -6.98 2.51
N MET A 568 -22.21 -6.57 3.76
CA MET A 568 -22.31 -5.16 4.17
C MET A 568 -21.24 -4.29 3.50
N ILE A 569 -19.98 -4.75 3.45
CA ILE A 569 -18.87 -4.06 2.80
C ILE A 569 -19.13 -3.92 1.29
N ARG A 570 -19.61 -4.99 0.64
CA ARG A 570 -19.97 -4.93 -0.78
C ARG A 570 -21.08 -3.92 -1.05
N ALA A 571 -22.11 -3.86 -0.19
CA ALA A 571 -23.18 -2.87 -0.33
C ALA A 571 -22.65 -1.43 -0.24
N ARG A 572 -21.78 -1.14 0.77
CA ARG A 572 -21.09 0.15 0.90
C ARG A 572 -20.30 0.51 -0.36
N LYS A 573 -19.45 -0.39 -0.82
CA LYS A 573 -18.57 -0.19 -2.00
C LYS A 573 -19.38 -0.04 -3.29
N ALA A 574 -20.43 -0.83 -3.50
CA ALA A 574 -21.28 -0.75 -4.68
C ALA A 574 -21.97 0.60 -4.83
N VAL A 575 -22.42 1.17 -3.72
CA VAL A 575 -23.06 2.50 -3.68
C VAL A 575 -22.02 3.63 -3.71
N GLY A 576 -20.76 3.34 -3.33
CA GLY A 576 -19.71 4.34 -3.23
C GLY A 576 -19.91 5.26 -2.03
N VAL A 577 -20.31 4.72 -0.89
CA VAL A 577 -20.36 5.49 0.37
C VAL A 577 -18.94 5.85 0.80
N HIS A 578 -18.72 7.10 1.15
CA HIS A 578 -17.41 7.65 1.54
C HIS A 578 -17.52 8.53 2.79
N SER A 579 -16.41 9.00 3.29
CA SER A 579 -16.31 9.74 4.56
C SER A 579 -17.15 11.03 4.62
N GLU A 580 -17.50 11.59 3.48
CA GLU A 580 -18.27 12.84 3.35
C GLU A 580 -19.66 12.64 2.71
N SER A 581 -20.14 11.39 2.65
CA SER A 581 -21.47 11.07 2.11
C SER A 581 -22.59 11.77 2.87
N ALA A 582 -23.59 12.24 2.15
CA ALA A 582 -24.77 12.86 2.76
C ALA A 582 -25.72 11.82 3.36
N VAL A 583 -26.28 12.12 4.51
CA VAL A 583 -27.26 11.29 5.22
C VAL A 583 -28.56 12.06 5.37
N SER A 584 -29.68 11.42 5.02
CA SER A 584 -31.02 11.85 5.35
C SER A 584 -31.68 10.76 6.19
N ASP A 585 -32.04 11.05 7.42
CA ASP A 585 -32.48 10.05 8.37
C ASP A 585 -33.75 10.44 9.15
N GLU A 586 -34.44 9.44 9.63
CA GLU A 586 -35.58 9.51 10.50
C GLU A 586 -35.50 8.47 11.62
N ALA A 587 -36.13 8.78 12.76
CA ALA A 587 -36.22 7.87 13.89
C ALA A 587 -37.59 7.93 14.51
N ALA A 588 -38.08 6.84 15.06
CA ALA A 588 -39.31 6.80 15.83
C ALA A 588 -39.19 7.71 17.06
N GLY A 589 -40.26 8.43 17.40
CA GLY A 589 -40.27 9.31 18.57
C GLY A 589 -40.08 8.59 19.91
N ASP A 590 -40.42 7.29 19.96
CA ASP A 590 -40.24 6.41 21.10
C ASP A 590 -38.90 5.65 21.06
N GLY A 591 -38.06 5.93 20.06
CA GLY A 591 -36.76 5.26 19.86
C GLY A 591 -36.83 3.83 19.31
N SER A 592 -38.00 3.32 18.94
CA SER A 592 -38.18 1.91 18.54
C SER A 592 -37.62 1.56 17.16
N GLY A 593 -37.29 2.54 16.33
CA GLY A 593 -36.79 2.32 14.97
C GLY A 593 -36.02 3.49 14.39
N TYR A 594 -35.16 3.18 13.40
CA TYR A 594 -34.37 4.17 12.66
C TYR A 594 -34.27 3.77 11.20
N ARG A 595 -34.30 4.77 10.31
CA ARG A 595 -34.06 4.62 8.88
C ARG A 595 -33.18 5.74 8.38
N ALA A 596 -32.20 5.40 7.56
CA ALA A 596 -31.33 6.38 6.89
C ALA A 596 -31.19 6.08 5.40
N TYR A 597 -31.06 7.16 4.63
CA TYR A 597 -30.74 7.17 3.21
C TYR A 597 -29.37 7.80 3.06
N ILE A 598 -28.38 7.02 2.68
CA ILE A 598 -26.99 7.45 2.55
C ILE A 598 -26.69 7.60 1.06
N THR A 599 -26.27 8.80 0.63
CA THR A 599 -25.94 9.11 -0.75
C THR A 599 -24.46 8.90 -0.99
N GLY A 600 -24.11 7.85 -1.72
CA GLY A 600 -22.76 7.62 -2.22
C GLY A 600 -22.58 8.13 -3.65
N THR A 601 -21.38 7.97 -4.20
CA THR A 601 -21.03 8.41 -5.56
C THR A 601 -21.82 7.68 -6.65
N ASN A 602 -22.25 6.45 -6.38
CA ASN A 602 -22.89 5.56 -7.35
C ASN A 602 -24.37 5.28 -7.05
N GLY A 603 -24.97 5.93 -6.05
CA GLY A 603 -26.37 5.72 -5.72
C GLY A 603 -26.70 5.92 -4.25
N THR A 604 -27.78 5.31 -3.80
CA THR A 604 -28.27 5.42 -2.43
C THR A 604 -28.28 4.04 -1.75
N LEU A 605 -27.79 3.99 -0.51
CA LEU A 605 -27.93 2.89 0.41
C LEU A 605 -29.03 3.25 1.41
N ILE A 606 -29.93 2.31 1.71
CA ILE A 606 -30.92 2.46 2.78
C ILE A 606 -30.51 1.53 3.92
N LEU A 607 -30.38 2.10 5.11
CA LEU A 607 -30.23 1.36 6.37
C LEU A 607 -31.52 1.43 7.18
N GLU A 608 -31.95 0.30 7.71
CA GLU A 608 -33.06 0.21 8.64
C GLU A 608 -32.65 -0.55 9.89
N LEU A 609 -33.07 -0.02 11.06
CA LEU A 609 -32.78 -0.62 12.36
C LEU A 609 -34.06 -0.71 13.23
N GLY A 610 -34.02 -1.70 14.13
CA GLY A 610 -35.09 -1.90 15.13
C GLY A 610 -36.42 -2.35 14.50
N GLY A 611 -37.50 -1.71 14.93
CA GLY A 611 -38.88 -2.04 14.48
C GLY A 611 -39.24 -1.54 13.10
N TRP A 612 -38.36 -0.80 12.41
CA TRP A 612 -38.67 -0.14 11.13
C TRP A 612 -38.14 -0.92 9.91
N ILE A 613 -37.92 -2.21 10.05
CA ILE A 613 -37.44 -3.02 8.93
C ILE A 613 -38.59 -3.33 7.96
N SER A 614 -38.49 -2.81 6.76
CA SER A 614 -39.44 -3.01 5.67
C SER A 614 -39.37 -4.43 5.08
N GLU A 615 -40.46 -4.87 4.47
CA GLU A 615 -40.45 -6.12 3.69
C GLU A 615 -39.85 -5.91 2.29
N SER A 616 -40.03 -4.71 1.74
CA SER A 616 -39.51 -4.34 0.42
C SER A 616 -39.40 -2.82 0.26
N HIS A 617 -38.49 -2.40 -0.63
CA HIS A 617 -38.40 -1.03 -1.15
C HIS A 617 -38.46 -1.07 -2.68
N TRP A 618 -39.34 -0.25 -3.28
CA TRP A 618 -39.48 -0.20 -4.73
C TRP A 618 -38.17 0.21 -5.41
N GLY A 619 -37.69 -0.64 -6.35
CA GLY A 619 -36.44 -0.41 -7.07
C GLY A 619 -35.16 -0.72 -6.26
N PHE A 620 -35.27 -1.26 -5.06
CA PHE A 620 -34.14 -1.68 -4.24
C PHE A 620 -34.15 -3.18 -3.98
N THR A 621 -32.99 -3.74 -3.78
CA THR A 621 -32.78 -5.12 -3.37
C THR A 621 -32.17 -5.16 -1.98
N ASN A 622 -32.63 -6.07 -1.16
CA ASN A 622 -32.05 -6.32 0.16
C ASN A 622 -30.71 -7.04 -0.01
N MET A 623 -29.62 -6.40 0.40
CA MET A 623 -28.28 -7.00 0.36
C MET A 623 -28.00 -7.89 1.55
N ILE A 624 -28.51 -7.50 2.72
CA ILE A 624 -28.43 -8.28 3.92
C ILE A 624 -29.54 -7.85 4.90
N LYS A 625 -30.13 -8.83 5.54
CA LYS A 625 -31.16 -8.63 6.58
C LYS A 625 -30.92 -9.63 7.70
N GLY A 626 -31.01 -9.15 8.91
CA GLY A 626 -30.91 -9.95 10.13
C GLY A 626 -31.80 -9.41 11.24
N PRO A 627 -31.69 -9.98 12.44
CA PRO A 627 -32.47 -9.52 13.59
C PRO A 627 -32.20 -8.06 13.88
N GLY A 628 -33.21 -7.19 13.64
CA GLY A 628 -33.17 -5.77 13.93
C GLY A 628 -32.33 -4.92 12.98
N TYR A 629 -31.95 -5.39 11.78
CA TYR A 629 -31.29 -4.57 10.77
C TYR A 629 -31.57 -5.05 9.35
N ALA A 630 -31.53 -4.13 8.38
CA ALA A 630 -31.52 -4.40 6.95
C ALA A 630 -30.75 -3.33 6.19
N MET A 631 -30.05 -3.73 5.14
CA MET A 631 -29.36 -2.84 4.19
C MET A 631 -29.87 -3.10 2.78
N TRP A 632 -30.22 -2.02 2.07
CA TRP A 632 -30.80 -2.07 0.72
C TRP A 632 -30.01 -1.21 -0.24
N ILE A 633 -29.80 -1.70 -1.46
CA ILE A 633 -29.21 -0.93 -2.56
C ILE A 633 -30.08 -1.04 -3.80
N LYS A 634 -29.95 -0.13 -4.77
CA LYS A 634 -30.67 -0.26 -6.04
C LYS A 634 -30.28 -1.54 -6.76
N GLN A 635 -31.26 -2.16 -7.44
CA GLN A 635 -31.10 -3.45 -8.10
C GLN A 635 -30.03 -3.42 -9.20
N ASP A 636 -29.87 -2.31 -9.92
CA ASP A 636 -28.85 -2.09 -10.93
C ASP A 636 -27.43 -1.89 -10.37
N ARG A 637 -27.29 -1.87 -9.05
CA ARG A 637 -26.01 -1.73 -8.31
C ARG A 637 -25.64 -2.97 -7.51
N ILE A 638 -26.39 -4.06 -7.67
CA ILE A 638 -26.00 -5.32 -6.99
C ILE A 638 -24.63 -5.73 -7.53
N PRO A 639 -23.60 -5.90 -6.66
CA PRO A 639 -22.36 -6.50 -7.09
C PRO A 639 -22.69 -7.93 -7.54
N THR A 640 -22.57 -8.17 -8.83
CA THR A 640 -22.37 -9.51 -9.33
C THR A 640 -21.21 -10.10 -8.55
N SER A 641 -21.28 -11.36 -8.14
CA SER A 641 -20.37 -11.98 -7.17
C SER A 641 -18.90 -11.63 -7.46
N VAL A 642 -17.99 -11.70 -6.47
CA VAL A 642 -16.54 -11.49 -6.65
C VAL A 642 -15.97 -12.39 -7.77
N GLU A 643 -16.60 -13.51 -8.05
CA GLU A 643 -16.33 -14.34 -9.23
C GLU A 643 -16.70 -13.62 -10.55
N ASP A 644 -17.66 -12.72 -10.57
CA ASP A 644 -18.08 -12.00 -11.77
C ASP A 644 -17.30 -10.69 -12.00
N ALA A 645 -16.64 -10.14 -11.01
CA ALA A 645 -15.74 -8.98 -11.18
C ALA A 645 -14.42 -9.36 -11.88
N HIS A 646 -14.10 -10.64 -11.96
CA HIS A 646 -12.97 -11.21 -12.73
C HIS A 646 -13.42 -12.03 -13.95
N THR A 647 -14.72 -12.15 -14.22
CA THR A 647 -15.22 -12.71 -15.45
C THR A 647 -15.51 -11.60 -16.47
N SER A 648 -14.49 -11.04 -17.12
CA SER A 648 -14.57 -11.04 -18.58
C SER A 648 -15.03 -12.45 -18.94
N ALA A 649 -16.19 -12.59 -19.58
CA ALA A 649 -16.84 -13.85 -19.87
C ALA A 649 -15.79 -14.93 -20.18
N ILE A 650 -15.67 -15.95 -19.30
CA ILE A 650 -14.78 -17.08 -19.60
C ILE A 650 -15.28 -17.59 -20.93
N PRO A 651 -14.47 -17.52 -22.01
CA PRO A 651 -14.93 -17.97 -23.31
C PRO A 651 -15.41 -19.42 -23.16
N GLU A 652 -16.52 -19.78 -23.76
CA GLU A 652 -16.96 -21.17 -23.74
C GLU A 652 -15.83 -22.10 -24.20
N LEU A 653 -15.69 -23.25 -23.56
CA LEU A 653 -14.67 -24.23 -23.89
C LEU A 653 -14.79 -24.60 -25.37
N ASN A 654 -13.82 -24.22 -26.17
CA ASN A 654 -13.80 -24.46 -27.62
C ASN A 654 -13.08 -25.77 -27.91
N THR A 655 -13.84 -26.84 -28.15
CA THR A 655 -13.29 -28.20 -28.42
C THR A 655 -12.41 -28.28 -29.67
N SER A 656 -12.46 -27.29 -30.57
CA SER A 656 -11.59 -27.25 -31.73
C SER A 656 -10.18 -26.67 -31.44
N MET A 657 -9.97 -26.11 -30.25
CA MET A 657 -8.67 -25.55 -29.82
C MET A 657 -7.94 -26.55 -28.89
N PRO A 658 -6.60 -26.48 -28.80
CA PRO A 658 -5.84 -27.32 -27.90
C PRO A 658 -6.28 -27.18 -26.44
N MET A 659 -6.54 -28.30 -25.78
CA MET A 659 -6.92 -28.39 -24.37
C MET A 659 -5.84 -29.17 -23.60
N TYR A 660 -5.58 -28.79 -22.35
CA TYR A 660 -4.57 -29.40 -21.51
C TYR A 660 -5.15 -29.72 -20.12
N ASN A 661 -4.67 -30.80 -19.49
CA ASN A 661 -4.97 -31.07 -18.10
C ASN A 661 -4.07 -30.22 -17.16
N ILE A 662 -4.26 -30.35 -15.84
CA ILE A 662 -3.47 -29.61 -14.83
C ILE A 662 -1.98 -29.95 -14.83
N LEU A 663 -1.57 -31.06 -15.49
CA LEU A 663 -0.17 -31.48 -15.64
C LEU A 663 0.44 -30.98 -16.97
N GLY A 664 -0.30 -30.13 -17.72
CA GLY A 664 0.17 -29.59 -19.00
C GLY A 664 0.10 -30.59 -20.16
N GLN A 665 -0.48 -31.78 -19.98
CA GLN A 665 -0.63 -32.78 -21.03
C GLN A 665 -1.86 -32.43 -21.90
N ARG A 666 -1.70 -32.52 -23.23
CA ARG A 666 -2.78 -32.29 -24.16
C ARG A 666 -3.89 -33.37 -24.00
N VAL A 667 -5.12 -32.91 -23.89
CA VAL A 667 -6.29 -33.77 -23.73
C VAL A 667 -7.30 -33.51 -24.86
N ASN A 668 -8.24 -34.43 -25.04
CA ASN A 668 -9.29 -34.31 -26.04
C ASN A 668 -10.65 -34.00 -25.38
N GLU A 669 -11.67 -33.90 -26.21
CA GLU A 669 -13.03 -33.57 -25.79
C GLU A 669 -13.71 -34.62 -24.87
N THR A 670 -13.16 -35.83 -24.75
CA THR A 670 -13.70 -36.85 -23.84
C THR A 670 -13.09 -36.79 -22.43
N HIS A 671 -12.10 -35.92 -22.22
CA HIS A 671 -11.46 -35.72 -20.90
C HIS A 671 -12.46 -35.11 -19.90
N THR A 672 -12.55 -35.73 -18.71
CA THR A 672 -13.31 -35.19 -17.57
C THR A 672 -12.35 -34.66 -16.52
N GLY A 673 -12.77 -33.63 -15.78
CA GLY A 673 -11.96 -32.96 -14.80
C GLY A 673 -11.54 -31.54 -15.22
N ILE A 674 -10.42 -31.05 -14.71
CA ILE A 674 -9.96 -29.69 -14.99
C ILE A 674 -9.27 -29.65 -16.35
N ILE A 675 -9.77 -28.81 -17.25
CA ILE A 675 -9.20 -28.50 -18.56
C ILE A 675 -8.64 -27.09 -18.51
N ILE A 676 -7.44 -26.88 -19.06
CA ILE A 676 -6.82 -25.59 -19.27
C ILE A 676 -6.81 -25.29 -20.77
N GLN A 677 -7.37 -24.17 -21.17
CA GLN A 677 -7.39 -23.68 -22.55
C GLN A 677 -7.21 -22.16 -22.57
N ASN A 678 -6.23 -21.65 -23.31
CA ASN A 678 -5.92 -20.22 -23.39
C ASN A 678 -5.76 -19.52 -22.03
N GLY A 679 -5.17 -20.22 -21.05
CA GLY A 679 -4.98 -19.69 -19.69
C GLY A 679 -6.21 -19.79 -18.77
N HIS A 680 -7.38 -20.16 -19.29
CA HIS A 680 -8.59 -20.35 -18.51
C HIS A 680 -8.75 -21.81 -18.02
N LYS A 681 -9.34 -21.98 -16.84
CA LYS A 681 -9.64 -23.29 -16.24
C LYS A 681 -11.14 -23.60 -16.39
N TYR A 682 -11.45 -24.78 -16.92
CA TYR A 682 -12.80 -25.29 -17.09
C TYR A 682 -12.96 -26.60 -16.31
N LEU A 683 -14.07 -26.77 -15.62
CA LEU A 683 -14.41 -28.06 -15.01
C LEU A 683 -15.40 -28.80 -15.91
N LYS A 684 -14.92 -29.81 -16.60
CA LYS A 684 -15.77 -30.70 -17.41
C LYS A 684 -16.17 -31.91 -16.57
N LYS A 685 -17.47 -32.04 -16.30
CA LYS A 685 -18.07 -33.16 -15.54
C LYS A 685 -18.22 -34.40 -16.38
#